data_df6be14659f4df89b7af3451f8bdb3b9
#
_entry.id   df6be14659f4df89b7af3451f8bdb3b9
#
_cell.length_a   1.000
_cell.length_b   1.000
_cell.length_c   1.000
_cell.angle_alpha   90.00
_cell.angle_beta   90.00
_cell.angle_gamma   90.00
#
_symmetry.space_group_name_H-M   'P 1'
#
loop_
_entity.id
_entity.type
_entity.pdbx_description
1 polymer ?
#
loop_
_entity_poly.entity_id
_entity_poly.type
_entity_poly.pdbx_seq_one_letter_code
_entity_poly.pdbx_strand_id
1 'polypeptide(L)'
;MAAVEGWAEIPAEVRTRHAELATEIQEHRARYYDQDAPVISDGEFDALMRELEALEAEHPALRTPDSPSQQVGGGTSEQFAPVVHRERLLSLDNAMDEEELAAWAERVAEELAGIDYHYLCELKVDGLAVNLTYERGELVLAATRGTGTVGDDITANVRTIAGVPHRLHGEDLPELVEVRGEVYLSDAAFDALNGAIAEENERRRLENVERAAAGKRLLAMGKLYMNPRNAAAGSLRQKDPLVTKARGLRMVVHGIGARTGFDIDCQSHAYELLHGWGLPTARHNKVVGTLDEVRAFIAHFGEQRHSVEHEIDGVVVKVDEIALQGRLGSTSKSPRWAIAWKYPPEEVTGKLADIKIGIGRTGRATPYAMLAEPVKVAGSMVQYATLHNQQIVKAKDVLIGDTVVLRKAGDVIPEILGPVYDLRDGTEREFVMPADCPECGSPLRPMSEGDIDLRCSNARYCPAQIRERIAFLCGRQCLDVEGLGYVAATALTQPLAPTEPPVRTEGDIFGLTEEQLLPIKVLVRDQKTGMPKLDDETGEEKEVFFFANNAGLAKKNTGVLLENLEKVKDRPLWRFLNGLSIRHVGPVAAQALAREFRDLDRVFAADEAELAAVEGIGPTIARAVKEWYAEDWHREILERWRAAGVAFVEQGGEEPGERPLEGLTVVVTGTLAGHTRDGAKEALTSRGAKVTGSVSKKTHFVVVGDNPGSKYDKAVQLGLPVLDDAGFAVLLDQGADAARAHLGLEPAAEPVEAAAEPAAVAPETPETPEKAGEGQEEQVS
;
A
#
# COMPACT_ATOMS: atom_id res chain seq x y z
N MET A 1 9.02 21.17 19.72
CA MET A 1 9.37 19.77 19.86
C MET A 1 8.95 19.26 21.23
N ALA A 2 7.75 18.68 21.36
CA ALA A 2 7.54 17.75 22.46
C ALA A 2 7.94 16.39 21.89
N ALA A 3 9.10 15.86 22.31
CA ALA A 3 9.34 14.43 22.20
C ALA A 3 8.07 13.75 22.71
N VAL A 4 7.51 12.83 21.96
CA VAL A 4 6.42 11.98 22.43
C VAL A 4 6.94 11.41 23.72
N GLU A 5 6.31 11.74 24.86
CA GLU A 5 6.74 11.25 26.17
C GLU A 5 6.85 9.73 26.05
N GLY A 6 8.03 9.17 26.26
CA GLY A 6 8.34 7.76 26.08
C GLY A 6 9.15 7.39 24.82
N TRP A 7 9.26 8.24 23.78
CA TRP A 7 10.04 7.87 22.57
C TRP A 7 11.52 7.60 22.86
N ALA A 8 12.13 8.39 23.72
CA ALA A 8 13.53 8.22 24.10
C ALA A 8 13.78 6.98 24.99
N GLU A 9 12.73 6.47 25.65
CA GLU A 9 12.78 5.30 26.51
C GLU A 9 12.61 3.99 25.74
N ILE A 10 12.13 4.03 24.48
CA ILE A 10 11.96 2.85 23.65
C ILE A 10 13.34 2.39 23.17
N PRO A 11 13.68 1.09 23.31
CA PRO A 11 14.94 0.54 22.81
C PRO A 11 15.15 0.83 21.32
N ALA A 12 16.37 1.15 20.93
CA ALA A 12 16.69 1.49 19.54
C ALA A 12 16.31 0.35 18.57
N GLU A 13 16.49 -0.89 18.97
CA GLU A 13 16.12 -2.09 18.21
C GLU A 13 14.61 -2.15 17.92
N VAL A 14 13.78 -1.85 18.93
CA VAL A 14 12.31 -1.82 18.79
C VAL A 14 11.88 -0.74 17.81
N ARG A 15 12.47 0.46 17.90
CA ARG A 15 12.18 1.56 16.96
C ARG A 15 12.58 1.21 15.54
N THR A 16 13.74 0.57 15.39
CA THR A 16 14.22 0.11 14.08
C THR A 16 13.28 -0.95 13.51
N ARG A 17 12.89 -1.95 14.31
CA ARG A 17 11.98 -3.00 13.87
C ARG A 17 10.61 -2.46 13.49
N HIS A 18 10.05 -1.53 14.26
CA HIS A 18 8.79 -0.86 13.94
C HIS A 18 8.88 -0.10 12.59
N ALA A 19 9.94 0.65 12.34
CA ALA A 19 10.13 1.37 11.10
C ALA A 19 10.31 0.43 9.89
N GLU A 20 11.00 -0.70 10.07
CA GLU A 20 11.14 -1.74 9.03
C GLU A 20 9.78 -2.36 8.69
N LEU A 21 9.01 -2.75 9.70
CA LEU A 21 7.66 -3.29 9.53
C LEU A 21 6.74 -2.29 8.83
N ALA A 22 6.74 -1.04 9.27
CA ALA A 22 5.91 -0.01 8.66
C ALA A 22 6.25 0.18 7.18
N THR A 23 7.53 0.17 6.83
CA THR A 23 7.99 0.29 5.44
C THR A 23 7.59 -0.95 4.63
N GLU A 24 7.82 -2.14 5.14
CA GLU A 24 7.50 -3.40 4.50
C GLU A 24 5.99 -3.54 4.24
N ILE A 25 5.16 -3.21 5.23
CA ILE A 25 3.71 -3.21 5.11
C ILE A 25 3.22 -2.22 4.05
N GLN A 26 3.77 -1.01 3.99
CA GLN A 26 3.40 -0.04 2.96
C GLN A 26 3.78 -0.52 1.56
N GLU A 27 4.96 -1.13 1.39
CA GLU A 27 5.35 -1.72 0.11
C GLU A 27 4.38 -2.82 -0.33
N HIS A 28 3.96 -3.67 0.61
CA HIS A 28 3.02 -4.75 0.32
C HIS A 28 1.62 -4.24 0.00
N ARG A 29 1.14 -3.21 0.71
CA ARG A 29 -0.13 -2.54 0.38
C ARG A 29 -0.14 -2.01 -1.03
N ALA A 30 0.92 -1.33 -1.41
CA ALA A 30 1.05 -0.76 -2.73
C ALA A 30 1.07 -1.84 -3.82
N ARG A 31 1.75 -2.96 -3.60
CA ARG A 31 1.73 -4.09 -4.55
C ARG A 31 0.37 -4.73 -4.64
N TYR A 32 -0.32 -4.87 -3.52
CA TYR A 32 -1.64 -5.49 -3.46
C TYR A 32 -2.73 -4.63 -4.11
N TYR A 33 -2.84 -3.36 -3.68
CA TYR A 33 -3.95 -2.50 -4.08
C TYR A 33 -3.71 -1.72 -5.38
N ASP A 34 -2.45 -1.36 -5.68
CA ASP A 34 -2.14 -0.47 -6.79
C ASP A 34 -1.57 -1.20 -8.00
N GLN A 35 -0.86 -2.32 -7.78
CA GLN A 35 -0.17 -3.03 -8.86
C GLN A 35 -0.84 -4.33 -9.27
N ASP A 36 -1.85 -4.81 -8.52
CA ASP A 36 -2.43 -6.16 -8.67
C ASP A 36 -1.34 -7.25 -8.76
N ALA A 37 -0.22 -7.04 -8.04
CA ALA A 37 0.98 -7.87 -8.06
C ALA A 37 1.56 -8.05 -6.65
N PRO A 38 0.77 -8.57 -5.70
CA PRO A 38 1.23 -8.84 -4.35
C PRO A 38 2.42 -9.81 -4.36
N VAL A 39 3.34 -9.65 -3.42
CA VAL A 39 4.54 -10.49 -3.26
C VAL A 39 4.63 -11.13 -1.88
N ILE A 40 3.71 -10.82 -0.98
CA ILE A 40 3.44 -11.55 0.26
C ILE A 40 1.95 -11.88 0.33
N SER A 41 1.58 -12.82 1.15
CA SER A 41 0.20 -13.24 1.38
C SER A 41 -0.54 -12.29 2.30
N ASP A 42 -1.87 -12.34 2.28
CA ASP A 42 -2.71 -11.66 3.26
C ASP A 42 -2.38 -12.14 4.69
N GLY A 43 -2.12 -13.45 4.87
CA GLY A 43 -1.71 -14.01 6.15
C GLY A 43 -0.34 -13.51 6.64
N GLU A 44 0.64 -13.40 5.74
CA GLU A 44 1.94 -12.78 6.06
C GLU A 44 1.79 -11.28 6.25
N PHE A 45 0.99 -10.63 5.41
CA PHE A 45 0.65 -9.23 5.58
C PHE A 45 -0.04 -8.99 6.93
N ASP A 46 -1.01 -9.82 7.30
CA ASP A 46 -1.68 -9.77 8.59
C ASP A 46 -0.73 -10.12 9.75
N ALA A 47 0.26 -11.00 9.54
CA ALA A 47 1.31 -11.27 10.53
C ALA A 47 2.22 -10.07 10.74
N LEU A 48 2.66 -9.39 9.67
CA LEU A 48 3.42 -8.14 9.75
C LEU A 48 2.60 -7.04 10.44
N MET A 49 1.30 -6.94 10.10
CA MET A 49 0.39 -6.01 10.74
C MET A 49 0.23 -6.30 12.23
N ARG A 50 0.07 -7.56 12.64
CA ARG A 50 -0.02 -7.95 14.05
C ARG A 50 1.29 -7.66 14.80
N GLU A 51 2.44 -7.94 14.21
CA GLU A 51 3.74 -7.61 14.81
C GLU A 51 3.88 -6.10 15.02
N LEU A 52 3.50 -5.29 14.01
CA LEU A 52 3.48 -3.83 14.11
C LEU A 52 2.52 -3.36 15.22
N GLU A 53 1.29 -3.88 15.25
CA GLU A 53 0.27 -3.54 16.24
C GLU A 53 0.68 -3.97 17.66
N ALA A 54 1.35 -5.11 17.81
CA ALA A 54 1.90 -5.55 19.10
C ALA A 54 2.98 -4.61 19.62
N LEU A 55 3.93 -4.19 18.76
CA LEU A 55 4.95 -3.20 19.13
C LEU A 55 4.32 -1.85 19.50
N GLU A 56 3.27 -1.44 18.81
CA GLU A 56 2.54 -0.20 19.11
C GLU A 56 1.69 -0.30 20.40
N ALA A 57 1.20 -1.48 20.73
CA ALA A 57 0.48 -1.73 21.98
C ALA A 57 1.43 -1.71 23.18
N GLU A 58 2.62 -2.31 23.04
CA GLU A 58 3.66 -2.29 24.08
C GLU A 58 4.30 -0.91 24.22
N HIS A 59 4.45 -0.18 23.09
CA HIS A 59 5.05 1.14 23.04
C HIS A 59 4.13 2.16 22.36
N PRO A 60 3.11 2.70 23.03
CA PRO A 60 2.09 3.58 22.42
C PRO A 60 2.65 4.83 21.73
N ALA A 61 3.88 5.24 22.06
CA ALA A 61 4.56 6.34 21.40
C ALA A 61 4.99 6.03 19.95
N LEU A 62 5.01 4.76 19.53
CA LEU A 62 5.24 4.34 18.13
C LEU A 62 3.99 4.45 17.26
N ARG A 63 2.80 4.45 17.87
CA ARG A 63 1.53 4.52 17.15
C ARG A 63 1.26 5.92 16.64
N THR A 64 1.82 6.25 15.50
CA THR A 64 1.61 7.55 14.83
C THR A 64 0.41 7.49 13.87
N PRO A 65 -0.21 8.61 13.51
CA PRO A 65 -1.27 8.65 12.50
C PRO A 65 -0.84 8.08 11.14
N ASP A 66 0.45 8.12 10.85
CA ASP A 66 1.03 7.63 9.59
C ASP A 66 1.41 6.15 9.64
N SER A 67 1.28 5.51 10.81
CA SER A 67 1.52 4.07 10.91
C SER A 67 0.55 3.31 9.99
N PRO A 68 1.00 2.26 9.30
CA PRO A 68 0.12 1.37 8.55
C PRO A 68 -1.04 0.83 9.38
N SER A 69 -0.89 0.68 10.68
CA SER A 69 -1.96 0.29 11.60
C SER A 69 -3.11 1.31 11.68
N GLN A 70 -2.88 2.55 11.25
CA GLN A 70 -3.83 3.65 11.31
C GLN A 70 -4.40 4.02 9.93
N GLN A 71 -3.97 3.36 8.85
CA GLN A 71 -4.35 3.71 7.47
C GLN A 71 -5.03 2.57 6.73
N VAL A 72 -6.00 2.92 5.87
CA VAL A 72 -6.61 1.99 4.90
C VAL A 72 -5.66 1.85 3.69
N GLY A 73 -5.41 0.62 3.25
CA GLY A 73 -4.60 0.37 2.07
C GLY A 73 -5.37 0.69 0.77
N GLY A 74 -4.68 1.23 -0.23
CA GLY A 74 -5.19 1.51 -1.57
C GLY A 74 -4.62 2.83 -2.13
N GLY A 75 -4.45 2.91 -3.45
CA GLY A 75 -4.02 4.09 -4.19
C GLY A 75 -5.05 4.55 -5.21
N THR A 76 -4.86 5.72 -5.81
CA THR A 76 -5.63 6.23 -6.95
C THR A 76 -4.81 6.10 -8.24
N SER A 77 -5.49 5.79 -9.36
CA SER A 77 -4.87 5.69 -10.67
C SER A 77 -5.02 7.01 -11.43
N GLU A 78 -3.95 7.50 -12.04
CA GLU A 78 -4.02 8.71 -12.88
C GLU A 78 -4.75 8.51 -14.22
N GLN A 79 -5.14 7.28 -14.53
CA GLN A 79 -5.96 6.98 -15.73
C GLN A 79 -7.42 7.37 -15.54
N PHE A 80 -7.87 7.59 -14.33
CA PHE A 80 -9.22 7.95 -13.93
C PHE A 80 -9.20 9.22 -13.09
N ALA A 81 -10.28 10.00 -13.14
CA ALA A 81 -10.41 11.19 -12.31
C ALA A 81 -10.49 10.79 -10.82
N PRO A 82 -9.75 11.47 -9.93
CA PRO A 82 -9.86 11.20 -8.51
C PRO A 82 -11.21 11.68 -7.94
N VAL A 83 -11.80 10.89 -7.06
CA VAL A 83 -13.08 11.17 -6.38
C VAL A 83 -12.87 11.14 -4.88
N VAL A 84 -13.21 12.23 -4.19
CA VAL A 84 -13.23 12.28 -2.74
C VAL A 84 -14.53 11.67 -2.23
N HIS A 85 -14.44 10.64 -1.37
CA HIS A 85 -15.62 10.02 -0.76
C HIS A 85 -16.27 10.94 0.27
N ARG A 86 -17.59 10.98 0.30
CA ARG A 86 -18.37 11.77 1.28
C ARG A 86 -18.20 11.24 2.70
N GLU A 87 -18.14 9.90 2.80
CA GLU A 87 -17.76 9.20 4.02
C GLU A 87 -16.61 8.25 3.73
N ARG A 88 -15.69 8.15 4.68
CA ARG A 88 -14.52 7.29 4.55
C ARG A 88 -14.92 5.81 4.41
N LEU A 89 -14.34 5.11 3.44
CA LEU A 89 -14.46 3.68 3.29
C LEU A 89 -13.39 3.00 4.14
N LEU A 90 -13.83 2.24 5.14
CA LEU A 90 -12.96 1.53 6.06
C LEU A 90 -12.65 0.13 5.56
N SER A 91 -11.57 -0.45 6.07
CA SER A 91 -11.27 -1.89 5.99
C SER A 91 -12.03 -2.62 7.10
N LEU A 92 -11.87 -3.95 7.17
CA LEU A 92 -12.34 -4.77 8.29
C LEU A 92 -11.11 -5.30 9.04
N ASP A 93 -11.24 -5.46 10.34
CA ASP A 93 -10.31 -6.26 11.13
C ASP A 93 -10.59 -7.74 10.88
N ASN A 94 -9.56 -8.58 10.97
CA ASN A 94 -9.65 -10.00 10.69
C ASN A 94 -9.66 -10.82 11.98
N ALA A 95 -10.40 -11.92 11.97
CA ALA A 95 -10.26 -13.04 12.91
C ALA A 95 -9.87 -14.28 12.12
N MET A 96 -8.77 -14.92 12.52
CA MET A 96 -8.20 -16.10 11.86
C MET A 96 -8.54 -17.39 12.63
N ASP A 97 -8.92 -17.24 13.90
CA ASP A 97 -9.26 -18.33 14.80
C ASP A 97 -10.39 -17.95 15.74
N GLU A 98 -10.87 -18.96 16.47
CA GLU A 98 -11.99 -18.87 17.38
C GLU A 98 -11.72 -17.92 18.57
N GLU A 99 -10.47 -17.82 19.00
CA GLU A 99 -10.07 -16.99 20.14
C GLU A 99 -10.17 -15.51 19.77
N GLU A 100 -9.74 -15.15 18.55
CA GLU A 100 -9.83 -13.78 18.03
C GLU A 100 -11.29 -13.34 17.81
N LEU A 101 -12.15 -14.25 17.30
CA LEU A 101 -13.58 -13.98 17.14
C LEU A 101 -14.26 -13.78 18.51
N ALA A 102 -13.97 -14.66 19.47
CA ALA A 102 -14.51 -14.57 20.83
C ALA A 102 -14.06 -13.27 21.53
N ALA A 103 -12.78 -12.91 21.41
CA ALA A 103 -12.26 -11.68 21.98
C ALA A 103 -12.91 -10.42 21.37
N TRP A 104 -13.24 -10.44 20.07
CA TRP A 104 -14.00 -9.35 19.44
C TRP A 104 -15.43 -9.29 20.01
N ALA A 105 -16.11 -10.42 20.12
CA ALA A 105 -17.47 -10.48 20.66
C ALA A 105 -17.54 -10.05 22.13
N GLU A 106 -16.52 -10.39 22.95
CA GLU A 106 -16.40 -9.90 24.33
C GLU A 106 -16.29 -8.37 24.40
N ARG A 107 -15.42 -7.77 23.58
CA ARG A 107 -15.30 -6.29 23.52
C ARG A 107 -16.62 -5.62 23.13
N VAL A 108 -17.35 -6.20 22.17
CA VAL A 108 -18.68 -5.70 21.78
C VAL A 108 -19.67 -5.81 22.94
N ALA A 109 -19.70 -6.97 23.62
CA ALA A 109 -20.58 -7.21 24.75
C ALA A 109 -20.28 -6.27 25.95
N GLU A 110 -19.00 -6.03 26.25
CA GLU A 110 -18.57 -5.10 27.32
C GLU A 110 -19.02 -3.66 27.02
N GLU A 111 -18.81 -3.19 25.77
CA GLU A 111 -19.15 -1.81 25.40
C GLU A 111 -20.67 -1.60 25.27
N LEU A 112 -21.43 -2.67 24.96
CA LEU A 112 -22.88 -2.67 24.89
C LEU A 112 -23.57 -3.23 26.15
N ALA A 113 -22.86 -3.33 27.27
CA ALA A 113 -23.36 -3.96 28.49
C ALA A 113 -24.80 -3.53 28.86
N GLY A 114 -25.69 -4.54 28.96
CA GLY A 114 -27.10 -4.35 29.31
C GLY A 114 -28.02 -3.91 28.15
N ILE A 115 -27.52 -3.96 26.91
CA ILE A 115 -28.33 -3.68 25.72
C ILE A 115 -28.41 -4.98 24.89
N ASP A 116 -29.62 -5.35 24.46
CA ASP A 116 -29.81 -6.44 23.52
C ASP A 116 -29.39 -6.02 22.12
N TYR A 117 -28.65 -6.88 21.42
CA TYR A 117 -28.20 -6.66 20.06
C TYR A 117 -28.14 -7.96 19.27
N HIS A 118 -28.11 -7.85 17.96
CA HIS A 118 -28.02 -8.97 17.03
C HIS A 118 -26.78 -8.88 16.17
N TYR A 119 -26.34 -10.04 15.66
CA TYR A 119 -25.30 -10.12 14.65
C TYR A 119 -25.92 -10.33 13.27
N LEU A 120 -25.41 -9.63 12.27
CA LEU A 120 -25.68 -9.92 10.88
C LEU A 120 -24.43 -10.63 10.32
N CYS A 121 -24.62 -11.85 9.83
CA CYS A 121 -23.59 -12.64 9.13
C CYS A 121 -23.81 -12.55 7.63
N GLU A 122 -22.74 -12.36 6.87
CA GLU A 122 -22.73 -12.33 5.41
C GLU A 122 -21.47 -12.94 4.85
N LEU A 123 -21.53 -13.42 3.60
CA LEU A 123 -20.36 -13.96 2.92
C LEU A 123 -19.40 -12.85 2.53
N LYS A 124 -18.11 -13.04 2.79
CA LYS A 124 -17.06 -12.15 2.37
C LYS A 124 -16.67 -12.45 0.92
N VAL A 125 -17.25 -11.68 0.00
CA VAL A 125 -16.98 -11.81 -1.44
C VAL A 125 -15.56 -11.36 -1.75
N ASP A 126 -14.83 -12.15 -2.52
CA ASP A 126 -13.49 -11.79 -2.97
C ASP A 126 -13.55 -11.04 -4.31
N GLY A 127 -13.61 -9.72 -4.24
CA GLY A 127 -13.78 -8.82 -5.38
C GLY A 127 -13.06 -7.49 -5.23
N LEU A 128 -13.62 -6.43 -5.78
CA LEU A 128 -13.14 -5.05 -5.69
C LEU A 128 -14.20 -4.15 -5.08
N ALA A 129 -13.84 -3.49 -3.97
CA ALA A 129 -14.75 -2.60 -3.25
C ALA A 129 -15.03 -1.33 -4.06
N VAL A 130 -16.32 -0.99 -4.15
CA VAL A 130 -16.80 0.19 -4.87
C VAL A 130 -17.86 0.93 -4.03
N ASN A 131 -17.98 2.23 -4.28
CA ASN A 131 -19.00 3.11 -3.72
C ASN A 131 -19.81 3.71 -4.86
N LEU A 132 -21.14 3.54 -4.82
CA LEU A 132 -22.09 4.10 -5.79
C LEU A 132 -22.81 5.27 -5.11
N THR A 133 -22.92 6.39 -5.79
CA THR A 133 -23.70 7.54 -5.35
C THR A 133 -24.92 7.71 -6.23
N TYR A 134 -26.10 7.65 -5.60
CA TYR A 134 -27.37 7.97 -6.23
C TYR A 134 -27.89 9.29 -5.68
N GLU A 135 -28.30 10.18 -6.59
CA GLU A 135 -28.99 11.42 -6.25
C GLU A 135 -30.39 11.38 -6.88
N ARG A 136 -31.42 11.52 -6.05
CA ARG A 136 -32.84 11.42 -6.45
C ARG A 136 -33.11 10.15 -7.27
N GLY A 137 -32.47 9.08 -6.87
CA GLY A 137 -32.56 7.77 -7.50
C GLY A 137 -31.72 7.56 -8.75
N GLU A 138 -31.05 8.58 -9.31
CA GLU A 138 -30.17 8.42 -10.49
C GLU A 138 -28.73 8.12 -10.06
N LEU A 139 -28.06 7.14 -10.70
CA LEU A 139 -26.64 6.86 -10.50
C LEU A 139 -25.81 8.01 -11.09
N VAL A 140 -25.26 8.85 -10.21
CA VAL A 140 -24.44 10.01 -10.64
C VAL A 140 -22.94 9.71 -10.61
N LEU A 141 -22.49 8.86 -9.67
CA LEU A 141 -21.07 8.58 -9.47
C LEU A 141 -20.86 7.14 -9.00
N ALA A 142 -19.79 6.51 -9.49
CA ALA A 142 -19.26 5.27 -8.95
C ALA A 142 -17.74 5.41 -8.79
N ALA A 143 -17.20 5.06 -7.63
CA ALA A 143 -15.79 5.20 -7.34
C ALA A 143 -15.21 3.92 -6.71
N THR A 144 -13.94 3.62 -6.99
CA THR A 144 -13.19 2.59 -6.26
C THR A 144 -12.94 3.04 -4.83
N ARG A 145 -12.66 2.11 -3.92
CA ARG A 145 -12.30 2.45 -2.53
C ARG A 145 -11.08 3.37 -2.46
N GLY A 146 -10.05 3.11 -3.30
CA GLY A 146 -8.80 3.84 -3.28
C GLY A 146 -8.15 3.83 -1.88
N THR A 147 -7.75 5.00 -1.39
CA THR A 147 -7.16 5.21 -0.06
C THR A 147 -8.21 5.19 1.09
N GLY A 148 -9.48 4.95 0.75
CA GLY A 148 -10.60 5.09 1.69
C GLY A 148 -11.13 6.52 1.79
N THR A 149 -10.37 7.53 1.44
CA THR A 149 -10.78 8.95 1.34
C THR A 149 -10.90 9.41 -0.11
N VAL A 150 -10.04 8.92 -0.99
CA VAL A 150 -10.02 9.23 -2.42
C VAL A 150 -9.97 7.93 -3.21
N GLY A 151 -10.85 7.78 -4.19
CA GLY A 151 -10.90 6.67 -5.14
C GLY A 151 -10.83 7.13 -6.58
N ASP A 152 -10.92 6.19 -7.53
CA ASP A 152 -10.97 6.45 -8.98
C ASP A 152 -12.42 6.52 -9.47
N ASP A 153 -12.77 7.49 -10.31
CA ASP A 153 -14.08 7.55 -10.99
C ASP A 153 -14.18 6.43 -12.02
N ILE A 154 -15.04 5.47 -11.73
CA ILE A 154 -15.33 4.32 -12.59
C ILE A 154 -16.79 4.30 -13.07
N THR A 155 -17.47 5.44 -13.01
CA THR A 155 -18.91 5.53 -13.29
C THR A 155 -19.31 4.94 -14.65
N ALA A 156 -18.54 5.26 -15.70
CA ALA A 156 -18.82 4.75 -17.04
C ALA A 156 -18.71 3.22 -17.11
N ASN A 157 -17.77 2.63 -16.39
CA ASN A 157 -17.55 1.19 -16.33
C ASN A 157 -18.65 0.48 -15.53
N VAL A 158 -18.97 1.00 -14.34
CA VAL A 158 -20.02 0.44 -13.48
C VAL A 158 -21.39 0.46 -14.14
N ARG A 159 -21.72 1.49 -14.91
CA ARG A 159 -22.96 1.55 -15.69
C ARG A 159 -23.11 0.41 -16.69
N THR A 160 -22.03 -0.29 -17.04
CA THR A 160 -22.09 -1.46 -17.94
C THR A 160 -22.31 -2.78 -17.20
N ILE A 161 -22.21 -2.80 -15.86
CA ILE A 161 -22.36 -4.01 -15.04
C ILE A 161 -23.84 -4.40 -14.98
N ALA A 162 -24.13 -5.63 -15.37
CA ALA A 162 -25.49 -6.15 -15.30
C ALA A 162 -25.97 -6.25 -13.85
N GLY A 163 -27.18 -5.77 -13.58
CA GLY A 163 -27.77 -5.77 -12.23
C GLY A 163 -27.49 -4.52 -11.39
N VAL A 164 -26.64 -3.58 -11.86
CA VAL A 164 -26.52 -2.26 -11.23
C VAL A 164 -27.51 -1.32 -11.90
N PRO A 165 -28.59 -0.86 -11.21
CA PRO A 165 -29.59 0.00 -11.82
C PRO A 165 -28.99 1.41 -12.04
N HIS A 166 -29.23 1.99 -13.23
CA HIS A 166 -28.89 3.39 -13.50
C HIS A 166 -29.83 4.34 -12.76
N ARG A 167 -31.03 3.85 -12.47
CA ARG A 167 -32.04 4.52 -11.67
C ARG A 167 -32.63 3.52 -10.67
N LEU A 168 -32.69 3.89 -9.40
CA LEU A 168 -33.33 3.11 -8.34
C LEU A 168 -34.81 2.90 -8.61
N HIS A 169 -35.34 1.78 -8.19
CA HIS A 169 -36.75 1.44 -8.33
C HIS A 169 -37.57 2.03 -7.16
N GLY A 170 -38.85 2.28 -7.37
CA GLY A 170 -39.77 2.79 -6.33
C GLY A 170 -40.18 4.25 -6.54
N GLU A 171 -41.14 4.72 -5.73
CA GLU A 171 -41.67 6.08 -5.77
C GLU A 171 -41.00 6.98 -4.73
N ASP A 172 -40.73 6.43 -3.52
CA ASP A 172 -40.07 7.12 -2.41
C ASP A 172 -38.56 6.92 -2.47
N LEU A 173 -37.91 7.63 -3.41
CA LEU A 173 -36.48 7.53 -3.61
C LEU A 173 -35.73 8.52 -2.69
N PRO A 174 -34.56 8.12 -2.14
CA PRO A 174 -33.76 9.01 -1.32
C PRO A 174 -33.25 10.21 -2.13
N GLU A 175 -33.12 11.35 -1.46
CA GLU A 175 -32.49 12.54 -2.05
C GLU A 175 -31.03 12.25 -2.39
N LEU A 176 -30.32 11.58 -1.48
CA LEU A 176 -28.97 11.11 -1.62
C LEU A 176 -28.81 9.75 -0.94
N VAL A 177 -28.12 8.81 -1.60
CA VAL A 177 -27.63 7.60 -0.95
C VAL A 177 -26.31 7.15 -1.57
N GLU A 178 -25.32 6.88 -0.72
CA GLU A 178 -24.11 6.14 -1.08
C GLU A 178 -24.31 4.66 -0.77
N VAL A 179 -24.04 3.80 -1.75
CA VAL A 179 -24.20 2.36 -1.64
C VAL A 179 -22.83 1.71 -1.80
N ARG A 180 -22.43 0.97 -0.77
CA ARG A 180 -21.16 0.25 -0.74
C ARG A 180 -21.35 -1.19 -1.19
N GLY A 181 -20.45 -1.68 -2.01
CA GLY A 181 -20.53 -3.05 -2.52
C GLY A 181 -19.22 -3.56 -3.07
N GLU A 182 -19.25 -4.81 -3.53
CA GLU A 182 -18.12 -5.51 -4.09
C GLU A 182 -18.43 -5.92 -5.52
N VAL A 183 -17.55 -5.56 -6.47
CA VAL A 183 -17.60 -6.01 -7.87
C VAL A 183 -16.76 -7.26 -8.01
N TYR A 184 -17.32 -8.31 -8.61
CA TYR A 184 -16.70 -9.62 -8.70
C TYR A 184 -16.95 -10.28 -10.07
N LEU A 185 -16.22 -11.35 -10.36
CA LEU A 185 -16.52 -12.31 -11.42
C LEU A 185 -17.03 -13.61 -10.78
N SER A 186 -18.12 -14.15 -11.31
CA SER A 186 -18.50 -15.53 -10.95
C SER A 186 -17.50 -16.53 -11.53
N ASP A 187 -17.37 -17.71 -10.91
CA ASP A 187 -16.46 -18.76 -11.36
C ASP A 187 -16.74 -19.14 -12.81
N ALA A 188 -17.99 -19.27 -13.17
CA ALA A 188 -18.41 -19.54 -14.56
C ALA A 188 -18.01 -18.44 -15.55
N ALA A 189 -18.10 -17.17 -15.14
CA ALA A 189 -17.69 -16.03 -15.99
C ALA A 189 -16.17 -15.96 -16.12
N PHE A 190 -15.46 -16.27 -15.05
CA PHE A 190 -13.99 -16.35 -15.05
C PHE A 190 -13.48 -17.46 -15.96
N ASP A 191 -14.05 -18.66 -15.85
CA ASP A 191 -13.68 -19.79 -16.70
C ASP A 191 -14.02 -19.52 -18.19
N ALA A 192 -15.18 -18.94 -18.46
CA ALA A 192 -15.56 -18.55 -19.81
C ALA A 192 -14.61 -17.48 -20.39
N LEU A 193 -14.21 -16.49 -19.59
CA LEU A 193 -13.25 -15.46 -20.00
C LEU A 193 -11.89 -16.04 -20.35
N ASN A 194 -11.34 -16.89 -19.48
CA ASN A 194 -10.06 -17.56 -19.73
C ASN A 194 -10.17 -18.57 -20.88
N GLY A 195 -11.28 -19.28 -21.02
CA GLY A 195 -11.56 -20.14 -22.16
C GLY A 195 -11.55 -19.40 -23.49
N ALA A 196 -12.24 -18.27 -23.57
CA ALA A 196 -12.25 -17.42 -24.77
C ALA A 196 -10.85 -16.87 -25.13
N ILE A 197 -10.06 -16.49 -24.11
CA ILE A 197 -8.67 -16.05 -24.33
C ILE A 197 -7.82 -17.22 -24.84
N ALA A 198 -7.99 -18.43 -24.29
CA ALA A 198 -7.26 -19.62 -24.72
C ALA A 198 -7.61 -20.03 -26.16
N GLU A 199 -8.88 -20.00 -26.53
CA GLU A 199 -9.35 -20.26 -27.92
C GLU A 199 -8.79 -19.23 -28.90
N GLU A 200 -8.85 -17.95 -28.54
CA GLU A 200 -8.28 -16.87 -29.36
C GLU A 200 -6.75 -17.03 -29.49
N ASN A 201 -6.06 -17.44 -28.42
CA ASN A 201 -4.64 -17.72 -28.45
C ASN A 201 -4.30 -18.87 -29.39
N GLU A 202 -5.09 -19.94 -29.41
CA GLU A 202 -4.87 -21.06 -30.31
C GLU A 202 -5.12 -20.62 -31.76
N ARG A 203 -6.17 -19.84 -32.04
CA ARG A 203 -6.41 -19.26 -33.35
C ARG A 203 -5.24 -18.37 -33.80
N ARG A 204 -4.75 -17.50 -32.91
CA ARG A 204 -3.59 -16.64 -33.20
C ARG A 204 -2.30 -17.45 -33.37
N ARG A 205 -2.15 -18.55 -32.66
CA ARG A 205 -1.00 -19.46 -32.83
C ARG A 205 -0.98 -20.04 -34.27
N LEU A 206 -2.11 -20.52 -34.75
CA LEU A 206 -2.25 -21.04 -36.11
C LEU A 206 -2.01 -19.95 -37.15
N GLU A 207 -2.64 -18.77 -37.00
CA GLU A 207 -2.43 -17.61 -37.88
C GLU A 207 -0.96 -17.14 -37.85
N ASN A 208 -0.31 -17.19 -36.70
CA ASN A 208 1.08 -16.79 -36.55
C ASN A 208 2.03 -17.70 -37.35
N VAL A 209 1.71 -18.99 -37.55
CA VAL A 209 2.48 -19.88 -38.43
C VAL A 209 2.42 -19.37 -39.88
N GLU A 210 1.24 -19.01 -40.36
CA GLU A 210 1.07 -18.47 -41.72
C GLU A 210 1.72 -17.08 -41.86
N ARG A 211 1.60 -16.24 -40.81
CA ARG A 211 2.20 -14.90 -40.78
C ARG A 211 3.71 -14.95 -40.77
N ALA A 212 4.30 -15.91 -40.02
CA ALA A 212 5.74 -16.16 -40.02
C ALA A 212 6.26 -16.56 -41.41
N ALA A 213 5.57 -17.51 -42.08
CA ALA A 213 5.92 -17.94 -43.41
C ALA A 213 5.81 -16.81 -44.46
N ALA A 214 4.91 -15.84 -44.21
CA ALA A 214 4.71 -14.66 -45.07
C ALA A 214 5.56 -13.44 -44.68
N GLY A 215 6.49 -13.57 -43.70
CA GLY A 215 7.29 -12.44 -43.17
C GLY A 215 6.47 -11.36 -42.49
N LYS A 216 5.25 -11.64 -42.06
CA LYS A 216 4.35 -10.68 -41.40
C LYS A 216 4.55 -10.68 -39.89
N ARG A 217 4.27 -9.55 -39.24
CA ARG A 217 4.29 -9.44 -37.78
C ARG A 217 3.35 -10.44 -37.13
N LEU A 218 3.83 -11.16 -36.13
CA LEU A 218 3.02 -12.10 -35.34
C LEU A 218 1.99 -11.34 -34.46
N LEU A 219 0.83 -11.95 -34.29
CA LEU A 219 -0.19 -11.49 -33.35
C LEU A 219 0.26 -11.77 -31.92
N ALA A 220 0.07 -10.81 -31.03
CA ALA A 220 0.31 -11.00 -29.61
C ALA A 220 -0.71 -11.96 -29.00
N MET A 221 -0.25 -12.87 -28.14
CA MET A 221 -1.13 -13.78 -27.39
C MET A 221 -1.79 -13.03 -26.23
N GLY A 222 -3.05 -13.32 -25.98
CA GLY A 222 -3.75 -12.81 -24.80
C GLY A 222 -3.21 -13.45 -23.52
N LYS A 223 -3.08 -12.68 -22.44
CA LYS A 223 -2.67 -13.18 -21.13
C LYS A 223 -3.89 -13.75 -20.40
N LEU A 224 -3.81 -14.98 -19.90
CA LEU A 224 -4.83 -15.57 -19.03
C LEU A 224 -4.80 -14.87 -17.65
N TYR A 225 -5.96 -14.70 -17.08
CA TYR A 225 -6.09 -14.19 -15.71
C TYR A 225 -5.78 -15.29 -14.70
N MET A 226 -5.19 -14.91 -13.59
CA MET A 226 -4.71 -15.85 -12.59
C MET A 226 -5.79 -16.24 -11.57
N ASN A 227 -6.67 -15.30 -11.19
CA ASN A 227 -7.78 -15.52 -10.27
C ASN A 227 -8.97 -14.59 -10.62
N PRO A 228 -10.20 -14.90 -10.11
CA PRO A 228 -11.39 -14.09 -10.38
C PRO A 228 -11.30 -12.66 -9.90
N ARG A 229 -10.69 -12.41 -8.71
CA ARG A 229 -10.52 -11.08 -8.14
C ARG A 229 -9.67 -10.16 -9.02
N ASN A 230 -8.48 -10.62 -9.43
CA ASN A 230 -7.60 -9.83 -10.32
C ASN A 230 -8.24 -9.64 -11.71
N ALA A 231 -8.98 -10.64 -12.19
CA ALA A 231 -9.73 -10.51 -13.42
C ALA A 231 -10.83 -9.45 -13.30
N ALA A 232 -11.54 -9.39 -12.17
CA ALA A 232 -12.55 -8.38 -11.89
C ALA A 232 -11.94 -6.99 -11.77
N ALA A 233 -10.87 -6.82 -11.00
CA ALA A 233 -10.16 -5.54 -10.83
C ALA A 233 -9.62 -5.00 -12.15
N GLY A 234 -8.91 -5.84 -12.93
CA GLY A 234 -8.40 -5.46 -14.24
C GLY A 234 -9.49 -5.21 -15.28
N SER A 235 -10.65 -5.87 -15.16
CA SER A 235 -11.80 -5.67 -16.05
C SER A 235 -12.59 -4.40 -15.71
N LEU A 236 -12.67 -4.03 -14.44
CA LEU A 236 -13.37 -2.82 -14.00
C LEU A 236 -12.59 -1.54 -14.36
N ARG A 237 -11.26 -1.59 -14.34
CA ARG A 237 -10.37 -0.45 -14.64
C ARG A 237 -9.98 -0.38 -16.12
N GLN A 238 -10.89 -0.69 -17.07
CA GLN A 238 -10.65 -0.55 -18.51
C GLN A 238 -10.96 0.87 -18.98
N LYS A 239 -10.11 1.42 -19.85
CA LYS A 239 -10.33 2.74 -20.48
C LYS A 239 -11.59 2.78 -21.34
N ASP A 240 -11.92 1.66 -21.97
CA ASP A 240 -13.14 1.50 -22.79
C ASP A 240 -14.19 0.70 -21.97
N PRO A 241 -15.30 1.32 -21.57
CA PRO A 241 -16.38 0.66 -20.84
C PRO A 241 -17.00 -0.54 -21.58
N LEU A 242 -16.89 -0.61 -22.92
CA LEU A 242 -17.39 -1.74 -23.70
C LEU A 242 -16.58 -3.01 -23.42
N VAL A 243 -15.28 -2.86 -23.13
CA VAL A 243 -14.44 -3.98 -22.70
C VAL A 243 -14.92 -4.49 -21.34
N THR A 244 -15.19 -3.60 -20.39
CA THR A 244 -15.78 -3.95 -19.09
C THR A 244 -17.10 -4.70 -19.25
N LYS A 245 -17.99 -4.20 -20.11
CA LYS A 245 -19.28 -4.84 -20.42
C LYS A 245 -19.12 -6.29 -20.91
N ALA A 246 -18.14 -6.54 -21.78
CA ALA A 246 -17.90 -7.86 -22.35
C ALA A 246 -17.32 -8.87 -21.33
N ARG A 247 -16.88 -8.44 -20.15
CA ARG A 247 -16.26 -9.29 -19.13
C ARG A 247 -17.26 -10.01 -18.22
N GLY A 248 -18.53 -9.61 -18.21
CA GLY A 248 -19.56 -10.24 -17.40
C GLY A 248 -19.42 -10.01 -15.89
N LEU A 249 -18.88 -8.84 -15.50
CA LEU A 249 -18.79 -8.43 -14.10
C LEU A 249 -20.17 -8.42 -13.43
N ARG A 250 -20.19 -8.78 -12.17
CA ARG A 250 -21.35 -8.68 -11.26
C ARG A 250 -21.00 -7.84 -10.04
N MET A 251 -22.01 -7.46 -9.29
CA MET A 251 -21.85 -6.71 -8.05
C MET A 251 -22.76 -7.29 -6.97
N VAL A 252 -22.32 -7.19 -5.73
CA VAL A 252 -23.15 -7.36 -4.55
C VAL A 252 -23.00 -6.12 -3.66
N VAL A 253 -24.12 -5.60 -3.14
CA VAL A 253 -24.09 -4.47 -2.22
C VAL A 253 -24.20 -4.96 -0.79
N HIS A 254 -23.45 -4.33 0.12
CA HIS A 254 -23.28 -4.77 1.50
C HIS A 254 -23.38 -3.65 2.54
N GLY A 255 -23.74 -2.43 2.14
CA GLY A 255 -23.89 -1.33 3.08
C GLY A 255 -24.34 -0.01 2.44
N ILE A 256 -24.78 0.88 3.29
CA ILE A 256 -25.15 2.26 2.99
C ILE A 256 -24.13 3.17 3.67
N GLY A 257 -23.65 4.18 2.95
CA GLY A 257 -22.82 5.26 3.47
C GLY A 257 -23.64 6.53 3.71
N ALA A 258 -23.14 7.67 3.22
CA ALA A 258 -23.82 8.96 3.32
C ALA A 258 -25.24 8.89 2.74
N ARG A 259 -26.21 9.43 3.44
CA ARG A 259 -27.62 9.39 3.07
C ARG A 259 -28.37 10.65 3.50
N THR A 260 -29.41 10.99 2.74
CA THR A 260 -30.31 12.10 3.04
C THR A 260 -31.73 11.72 2.61
N GLY A 261 -32.71 12.03 3.46
CA GLY A 261 -34.14 11.84 3.17
C GLY A 261 -34.72 10.53 3.68
N PHE A 262 -33.95 9.67 4.37
CA PHE A 262 -34.42 8.45 5.03
C PHE A 262 -33.47 8.02 6.17
N ASP A 263 -33.99 7.21 7.08
CA ASP A 263 -33.25 6.60 8.16
C ASP A 263 -33.30 5.09 8.09
N ILE A 264 -32.28 4.44 8.66
CA ILE A 264 -32.18 2.98 8.84
C ILE A 264 -31.93 2.68 10.32
N ASP A 265 -32.62 1.70 10.85
CA ASP A 265 -32.50 1.24 12.23
C ASP A 265 -31.49 0.13 12.39
N CYS A 266 -31.43 -0.78 11.40
CA CYS A 266 -30.50 -1.89 11.40
C CYS A 266 -29.93 -2.17 9.99
N GLN A 267 -28.83 -2.89 9.93
CA GLN A 267 -28.15 -3.24 8.69
C GLN A 267 -28.99 -4.18 7.81
N SER A 268 -29.75 -5.09 8.44
CA SER A 268 -30.69 -5.97 7.74
C SER A 268 -31.80 -5.17 7.04
N HIS A 269 -32.35 -4.14 7.68
CA HIS A 269 -33.33 -3.22 7.06
C HIS A 269 -32.68 -2.45 5.88
N ALA A 270 -31.43 -2.03 6.02
CA ALA A 270 -30.71 -1.44 4.89
C ALA A 270 -30.69 -2.36 3.66
N TYR A 271 -30.51 -3.66 3.84
CA TYR A 271 -30.56 -4.63 2.75
C TYR A 271 -31.94 -4.79 2.12
N GLU A 272 -32.99 -4.73 2.91
CA GLU A 272 -34.37 -4.73 2.41
C GLU A 272 -34.63 -3.51 1.51
N LEU A 273 -34.21 -2.32 1.95
CA LEU A 273 -34.31 -1.09 1.15
C LEU A 273 -33.50 -1.17 -0.15
N LEU A 274 -32.23 -1.60 -0.05
CA LEU A 274 -31.37 -1.76 -1.22
C LEU A 274 -31.95 -2.75 -2.23
N HIS A 275 -32.49 -3.88 -1.74
CA HIS A 275 -33.19 -4.84 -2.58
C HIS A 275 -34.45 -4.26 -3.23
N GLY A 276 -35.26 -3.54 -2.44
CA GLY A 276 -36.46 -2.85 -2.93
C GLY A 276 -36.15 -1.80 -4.01
N TRP A 277 -35.01 -1.13 -3.94
CA TRP A 277 -34.54 -0.19 -4.94
C TRP A 277 -33.93 -0.88 -6.18
N GLY A 278 -33.89 -2.22 -6.21
CA GLY A 278 -33.40 -3.00 -7.36
C GLY A 278 -31.89 -3.26 -7.36
N LEU A 279 -31.21 -2.98 -6.27
CA LEU A 279 -29.78 -3.27 -6.11
C LEU A 279 -29.53 -4.74 -5.76
N PRO A 280 -28.42 -5.34 -6.24
CA PRO A 280 -28.11 -6.74 -5.99
C PRO A 280 -27.54 -6.94 -4.58
N THR A 281 -28.37 -7.37 -3.65
CA THR A 281 -27.99 -7.72 -2.26
C THR A 281 -27.52 -9.16 -2.15
N ALA A 282 -26.68 -9.45 -1.14
CA ALA A 282 -26.25 -10.81 -0.84
C ALA A 282 -27.44 -11.73 -0.51
N ARG A 283 -27.44 -12.96 -1.06
CA ARG A 283 -28.52 -13.95 -0.83
C ARG A 283 -28.36 -14.74 0.47
N HIS A 284 -27.14 -14.79 0.99
CA HIS A 284 -26.73 -15.64 2.12
C HIS A 284 -26.44 -14.81 3.37
N ASN A 285 -27.14 -13.69 3.58
CA ASN A 285 -27.09 -12.95 4.84
C ASN A 285 -28.08 -13.55 5.85
N LYS A 286 -27.71 -13.49 7.13
CA LYS A 286 -28.55 -14.01 8.23
C LYS A 286 -28.33 -13.18 9.49
N VAL A 287 -29.44 -12.73 10.09
CA VAL A 287 -29.44 -12.12 11.44
C VAL A 287 -29.54 -13.25 12.46
N VAL A 288 -28.67 -13.19 13.47
CA VAL A 288 -28.58 -14.17 14.56
C VAL A 288 -28.41 -13.50 15.90
N GLY A 289 -28.86 -14.14 16.98
CA GLY A 289 -28.86 -13.55 18.33
C GLY A 289 -27.64 -13.95 19.19
N THR A 290 -26.89 -14.96 18.79
CA THR A 290 -25.82 -15.51 19.63
C THR A 290 -24.54 -15.77 18.85
N LEU A 291 -23.40 -15.76 19.55
CA LEU A 291 -22.10 -16.09 18.96
C LEU A 291 -22.05 -17.56 18.47
N ASP A 292 -22.77 -18.46 19.11
CA ASP A 292 -22.84 -19.88 18.67
C ASP A 292 -23.56 -20.03 17.32
N GLU A 293 -24.56 -19.20 17.05
CA GLU A 293 -25.20 -19.15 15.74
C GLU A 293 -24.28 -18.53 14.68
N VAL A 294 -23.45 -17.53 15.05
CA VAL A 294 -22.37 -16.99 14.18
C VAL A 294 -21.39 -18.11 13.82
N ARG A 295 -20.93 -18.90 14.81
CA ARG A 295 -20.05 -20.06 14.59
C ARG A 295 -20.67 -21.09 13.66
N ALA A 296 -21.95 -21.39 13.85
CA ALA A 296 -22.68 -22.33 12.98
C ALA A 296 -22.74 -21.81 11.53
N PHE A 297 -22.95 -20.51 11.33
CA PHE A 297 -22.93 -19.90 9.99
C PHE A 297 -21.54 -19.99 9.35
N ILE A 298 -20.49 -19.68 10.10
CA ILE A 298 -19.09 -19.77 9.65
C ILE A 298 -18.75 -21.21 9.24
N ALA A 299 -19.06 -22.19 10.09
CA ALA A 299 -18.77 -23.61 9.83
C ALA A 299 -19.52 -24.10 8.58
N HIS A 300 -20.81 -23.74 8.45
CA HIS A 300 -21.64 -24.14 7.31
C HIS A 300 -21.03 -23.69 5.97
N PHE A 301 -20.63 -22.41 5.85
CA PHE A 301 -20.03 -21.88 4.62
C PHE A 301 -18.56 -22.25 4.47
N GLY A 302 -17.87 -22.62 5.55
CA GLY A 302 -16.54 -23.23 5.47
C GLY A 302 -16.56 -24.58 4.73
N GLU A 303 -17.55 -25.43 5.03
CA GLU A 303 -17.76 -26.72 4.35
C GLU A 303 -18.30 -26.55 2.91
N GLN A 304 -19.10 -25.51 2.67
CA GLN A 304 -19.75 -25.24 1.39
C GLN A 304 -19.10 -24.09 0.60
N ARG A 305 -17.83 -23.79 0.85
CA ARG A 305 -17.10 -22.66 0.24
C ARG A 305 -17.22 -22.59 -1.28
N HIS A 306 -17.23 -23.77 -1.94
CA HIS A 306 -17.31 -23.88 -3.41
C HIS A 306 -18.74 -24.08 -3.94
N SER A 307 -19.77 -23.98 -3.10
CA SER A 307 -21.18 -24.11 -3.53
C SER A 307 -21.83 -22.79 -3.95
N VAL A 308 -21.15 -21.67 -3.66
CA VAL A 308 -21.59 -20.33 -4.06
C VAL A 308 -21.07 -19.97 -5.45
N GLU A 309 -21.72 -19.02 -6.12
CA GLU A 309 -21.41 -18.67 -7.52
C GLU A 309 -20.12 -17.86 -7.71
N HIS A 310 -19.41 -17.52 -6.62
CA HIS A 310 -18.21 -16.69 -6.60
C HIS A 310 -17.26 -17.13 -5.48
N GLU A 311 -16.00 -16.77 -5.61
CA GLU A 311 -15.02 -16.98 -4.55
C GLU A 311 -15.36 -16.16 -3.29
N ILE A 312 -15.18 -16.81 -2.14
CA ILE A 312 -15.29 -16.17 -0.82
C ILE A 312 -14.04 -16.45 -0.01
N ASP A 313 -13.53 -15.45 0.67
CA ASP A 313 -12.35 -15.56 1.53
C ASP A 313 -12.70 -15.61 3.02
N GLY A 314 -14.01 -15.56 3.35
CA GLY A 314 -14.48 -15.60 4.72
C GLY A 314 -15.95 -15.27 4.92
N VAL A 315 -16.25 -14.87 6.15
CA VAL A 315 -17.56 -14.39 6.59
C VAL A 315 -17.37 -13.02 7.27
N VAL A 316 -18.23 -12.07 6.99
CA VAL A 316 -18.27 -10.79 7.72
C VAL A 316 -19.38 -10.89 8.77
N VAL A 317 -19.03 -10.55 10.00
CA VAL A 317 -19.97 -10.47 11.13
C VAL A 317 -20.07 -9.00 11.53
N LYS A 318 -21.29 -8.48 11.62
CA LYS A 318 -21.60 -7.10 11.97
C LYS A 318 -22.59 -7.07 13.14
N VAL A 319 -22.53 -6.05 13.99
CA VAL A 319 -23.66 -5.70 14.86
C VAL A 319 -24.76 -5.13 13.96
N ASP A 320 -25.98 -5.63 14.06
CA ASP A 320 -27.07 -5.30 13.12
C ASP A 320 -27.61 -3.88 13.32
N GLU A 321 -27.75 -3.43 14.58
CA GLU A 321 -28.37 -2.16 14.96
C GLU A 321 -27.45 -0.96 14.67
N ILE A 322 -27.88 -0.05 13.80
CA ILE A 322 -27.10 1.11 13.35
C ILE A 322 -26.74 2.06 14.51
N ALA A 323 -27.69 2.26 15.44
CA ALA A 323 -27.44 3.11 16.61
C ALA A 323 -26.29 2.54 17.49
N LEU A 324 -26.18 1.21 17.58
CA LEU A 324 -25.13 0.54 18.34
C LEU A 324 -23.81 0.53 17.58
N GLN A 325 -23.84 0.44 16.24
CA GLN A 325 -22.67 0.65 15.41
C GLN A 325 -22.06 2.03 15.64
N GLY A 326 -22.92 3.07 15.71
CA GLY A 326 -22.50 4.44 16.04
C GLY A 326 -21.85 4.56 17.43
N ARG A 327 -22.38 3.82 18.44
CA ARG A 327 -21.82 3.79 19.79
C ARG A 327 -20.45 3.09 19.84
N LEU A 328 -20.32 1.95 19.22
CA LEU A 328 -19.06 1.19 19.11
C LEU A 328 -18.00 1.96 18.31
N GLY A 329 -18.43 2.75 17.33
CA GLY A 329 -17.58 3.59 16.53
C GLY A 329 -16.60 2.83 15.64
N SER A 330 -15.52 3.50 15.28
CA SER A 330 -14.47 2.95 14.41
C SER A 330 -13.08 3.40 14.84
N THR A 331 -12.09 2.64 14.44
CA THR A 331 -10.69 3.06 14.46
C THR A 331 -10.39 3.91 13.21
N SER A 332 -9.16 4.34 13.05
CA SER A 332 -8.72 4.98 11.80
C SER A 332 -8.78 4.04 10.58
N LYS A 333 -8.79 2.72 10.78
CA LYS A 333 -8.70 1.70 9.73
C LYS A 333 -9.99 0.90 9.57
N SER A 334 -10.64 0.52 10.67
CA SER A 334 -11.72 -0.47 10.70
C SER A 334 -12.85 -0.08 11.65
N PRO A 335 -14.11 -0.49 11.38
CA PRO A 335 -15.22 -0.37 12.33
C PRO A 335 -15.00 -1.36 13.49
N ARG A 336 -15.39 -0.96 14.72
CA ARG A 336 -15.34 -1.86 15.88
C ARG A 336 -16.53 -2.82 15.95
N TRP A 337 -17.59 -2.48 15.25
CA TRP A 337 -18.85 -3.21 15.19
C TRP A 337 -18.90 -4.29 14.11
N ALA A 338 -17.80 -4.48 13.36
CA ALA A 338 -17.69 -5.52 12.34
C ALA A 338 -16.33 -6.20 12.38
N ILE A 339 -16.31 -7.49 12.05
CA ILE A 339 -15.09 -8.29 11.91
C ILE A 339 -15.22 -9.23 10.72
N ALA A 340 -14.10 -9.54 10.06
CA ALA A 340 -14.03 -10.51 8.99
C ALA A 340 -13.37 -11.81 9.51
N TRP A 341 -14.14 -12.88 9.61
CA TRP A 341 -13.60 -14.22 9.80
C TRP A 341 -12.98 -14.69 8.49
N LYS A 342 -11.74 -15.14 8.52
CA LYS A 342 -11.00 -15.65 7.35
C LYS A 342 -10.94 -17.16 7.36
N TYR A 343 -11.25 -17.79 6.21
CA TYR A 343 -11.06 -19.22 6.06
C TYR A 343 -9.58 -19.56 5.86
N PRO A 344 -9.13 -20.75 6.32
CA PRO A 344 -7.79 -21.22 6.02
C PRO A 344 -7.57 -21.31 4.50
N PRO A 345 -6.39 -20.94 4.02
CA PRO A 345 -6.04 -21.05 2.60
C PRO A 345 -5.93 -22.52 2.16
N GLU A 346 -6.23 -22.79 0.89
CA GLU A 346 -6.08 -24.11 0.27
C GLU A 346 -4.61 -24.54 0.21
N GLU A 347 -4.31 -25.78 0.63
CA GLU A 347 -2.98 -26.37 0.60
C GLU A 347 -2.92 -27.46 -0.46
N VAL A 348 -1.86 -27.46 -1.25
CA VAL A 348 -1.58 -28.47 -2.28
C VAL A 348 -0.12 -28.91 -2.22
N THR A 349 0.18 -30.02 -2.87
CA THR A 349 1.56 -30.53 -2.97
C THR A 349 2.14 -30.36 -4.37
N GLY A 350 3.47 -30.13 -4.45
CA GLY A 350 4.19 -30.02 -5.70
C GLY A 350 5.64 -30.47 -5.57
N LYS A 351 6.24 -31.00 -6.64
CA LYS A 351 7.66 -31.40 -6.66
C LYS A 351 8.55 -30.19 -6.82
N LEU A 352 9.46 -29.96 -5.90
CA LEU A 352 10.43 -28.87 -5.92
C LEU A 352 11.61 -29.24 -6.85
N ALA A 353 11.72 -28.57 -7.98
CA ALA A 353 12.81 -28.80 -8.94
C ALA A 353 14.09 -28.10 -8.52
N ASP A 354 14.00 -26.86 -8.02
CA ASP A 354 15.18 -26.07 -7.63
C ASP A 354 14.78 -24.95 -6.65
N ILE A 355 15.78 -24.39 -5.96
CA ILE A 355 15.65 -23.16 -5.18
C ILE A 355 16.57 -22.11 -5.81
N LYS A 356 15.98 -21.04 -6.30
CA LYS A 356 16.68 -19.94 -6.97
C LYS A 356 16.74 -18.70 -6.07
N ILE A 357 17.63 -17.77 -6.43
CA ILE A 357 17.81 -16.51 -5.71
C ILE A 357 17.36 -15.34 -6.58
N GLY A 358 16.42 -14.56 -6.09
CA GLY A 358 16.07 -13.26 -6.65
C GLY A 358 16.83 -12.14 -5.94
N ILE A 359 17.28 -11.14 -6.70
CA ILE A 359 17.94 -9.95 -6.15
C ILE A 359 16.99 -8.77 -6.29
N GLY A 360 16.52 -8.27 -5.17
CA GLY A 360 15.62 -7.12 -5.12
C GLY A 360 16.33 -5.77 -5.33
N ARG A 361 15.57 -4.68 -5.43
CA ARG A 361 16.09 -3.32 -5.70
C ARG A 361 17.10 -2.80 -4.66
N THR A 362 17.00 -3.29 -3.42
CA THR A 362 17.94 -2.96 -2.32
C THR A 362 19.07 -3.98 -2.17
N GLY A 363 19.23 -4.86 -3.15
CA GLY A 363 20.25 -5.91 -3.14
C GLY A 363 19.88 -7.16 -2.34
N ARG A 364 18.75 -7.21 -1.62
CA ARG A 364 18.31 -8.37 -0.84
C ARG A 364 18.25 -9.61 -1.71
N ALA A 365 18.93 -10.67 -1.27
CA ALA A 365 18.97 -11.96 -1.95
C ALA A 365 17.94 -12.90 -1.32
N THR A 366 16.83 -13.11 -2.02
CA THR A 366 15.67 -13.86 -1.52
C THR A 366 15.57 -15.21 -2.22
N PRO A 367 15.62 -16.35 -1.49
CA PRO A 367 15.38 -17.67 -2.06
C PRO A 367 13.90 -17.85 -2.40
N TYR A 368 13.66 -18.48 -3.56
CA TYR A 368 12.31 -18.90 -3.96
C TYR A 368 12.36 -20.29 -4.59
N ALA A 369 11.30 -21.06 -4.32
CA ALA A 369 11.10 -22.39 -4.86
C ALA A 369 10.67 -22.32 -6.32
N MET A 370 11.22 -23.19 -7.16
CA MET A 370 10.76 -23.47 -8.52
C MET A 370 10.23 -24.90 -8.57
N LEU A 371 8.93 -25.05 -8.81
CA LEU A 371 8.29 -26.35 -8.95
C LEU A 371 8.64 -26.98 -10.32
N ALA A 372 8.73 -28.30 -10.35
CA ALA A 372 8.99 -29.06 -11.59
C ALA A 372 7.85 -28.84 -12.61
N GLU A 373 6.62 -28.84 -12.13
CA GLU A 373 5.44 -28.53 -12.93
C GLU A 373 4.56 -27.53 -12.18
N PRO A 374 3.87 -26.62 -12.88
CA PRO A 374 2.91 -25.71 -12.23
C PRO A 374 1.76 -26.49 -11.59
N VAL A 375 1.42 -26.16 -10.35
CA VAL A 375 0.29 -26.75 -9.62
C VAL A 375 -0.84 -25.72 -9.47
N LYS A 376 -2.09 -26.22 -9.45
CA LYS A 376 -3.26 -25.35 -9.25
C LYS A 376 -3.50 -25.16 -7.74
N VAL A 377 -3.50 -23.91 -7.27
CA VAL A 377 -3.76 -23.54 -5.87
C VAL A 377 -4.71 -22.37 -5.86
N ALA A 378 -5.83 -22.44 -5.15
CA ALA A 378 -6.83 -21.39 -5.05
C ALA A 378 -7.07 -20.70 -6.42
N GLY A 379 -7.50 -21.51 -7.40
CA GLY A 379 -7.85 -21.06 -8.76
C GLY A 379 -6.67 -20.64 -9.66
N SER A 380 -5.42 -20.59 -9.20
CA SER A 380 -4.26 -20.17 -10.01
C SER A 380 -3.23 -21.26 -10.22
N MET A 381 -2.52 -21.18 -11.36
CA MET A 381 -1.37 -22.05 -11.64
C MET A 381 -0.10 -21.44 -11.04
N VAL A 382 0.54 -22.14 -10.12
CA VAL A 382 1.71 -21.72 -9.36
C VAL A 382 2.93 -22.56 -9.77
N GLN A 383 3.99 -21.89 -10.22
CA GLN A 383 5.28 -22.52 -10.52
C GLN A 383 6.40 -22.03 -9.59
N TYR A 384 6.26 -20.84 -9.05
CA TYR A 384 7.22 -20.22 -8.15
C TYR A 384 6.56 -19.86 -6.84
N ALA A 385 7.23 -20.17 -5.72
CA ALA A 385 6.74 -19.89 -4.38
C ALA A 385 7.86 -19.32 -3.51
N THR A 386 7.55 -18.37 -2.62
CA THR A 386 8.58 -17.77 -1.77
C THR A 386 9.09 -18.75 -0.71
N LEU A 387 10.35 -18.55 -0.33
CA LEU A 387 11.00 -19.18 0.81
C LEU A 387 11.59 -18.13 1.76
N HIS A 388 11.20 -16.88 1.57
CA HIS A 388 11.51 -15.71 2.41
C HIS A 388 13.00 -15.44 2.60
N ASN A 389 13.73 -16.30 3.30
CA ASN A 389 15.17 -16.19 3.54
C ASN A 389 15.80 -17.55 3.79
N GLN A 390 17.14 -17.60 3.84
CA GLN A 390 17.89 -18.84 4.03
C GLN A 390 17.61 -19.56 5.37
N GLN A 391 17.26 -18.80 6.43
CA GLN A 391 16.97 -19.42 7.74
C GLN A 391 15.63 -20.13 7.70
N ILE A 392 14.64 -19.55 7.00
CA ILE A 392 13.32 -20.19 6.79
C ILE A 392 13.47 -21.48 5.98
N VAL A 393 14.32 -21.51 4.94
CA VAL A 393 14.60 -22.75 4.20
C VAL A 393 15.12 -23.83 5.14
N LYS A 394 16.07 -23.49 6.02
CA LYS A 394 16.62 -24.42 7.02
C LYS A 394 15.60 -24.80 8.10
N ALA A 395 14.88 -23.82 8.64
CA ALA A 395 13.88 -24.06 9.70
C ALA A 395 12.73 -24.96 9.22
N LYS A 396 12.33 -24.81 7.95
CA LYS A 396 11.32 -25.67 7.32
C LYS A 396 11.90 -27.00 6.81
N ASP A 397 13.20 -27.23 6.93
CA ASP A 397 13.91 -28.44 6.45
C ASP A 397 13.58 -28.79 4.99
N VAL A 398 13.50 -27.78 4.12
CA VAL A 398 13.18 -27.97 2.70
C VAL A 398 14.44 -28.26 1.91
N LEU A 399 14.43 -29.40 1.21
CA LEU A 399 15.51 -29.86 0.33
C LEU A 399 15.09 -29.73 -1.13
N ILE A 400 16.03 -29.41 -2.02
CA ILE A 400 15.78 -29.46 -3.46
C ILE A 400 15.52 -30.90 -3.88
N GLY A 401 14.41 -31.14 -4.55
CA GLY A 401 13.93 -32.48 -4.87
C GLY A 401 12.80 -32.97 -3.96
N ASP A 402 12.47 -32.26 -2.87
CA ASP A 402 11.31 -32.58 -2.03
C ASP A 402 9.98 -32.52 -2.80
N THR A 403 9.01 -33.29 -2.36
CA THR A 403 7.62 -32.93 -2.55
C THR A 403 7.25 -31.98 -1.41
N VAL A 404 6.87 -30.75 -1.76
CA VAL A 404 6.59 -29.69 -0.79
C VAL A 404 5.10 -29.39 -0.73
N VAL A 405 4.61 -29.04 0.46
CA VAL A 405 3.29 -28.47 0.66
C VAL A 405 3.41 -26.96 0.40
N LEU A 406 2.52 -26.45 -0.42
CA LEU A 406 2.42 -25.02 -0.70
C LEU A 406 0.97 -24.58 -0.60
N ARG A 407 0.82 -23.32 -0.24
CA ARG A 407 -0.46 -22.63 -0.22
C ARG A 407 -0.30 -21.27 -0.84
N LYS A 408 -1.41 -20.65 -1.15
CA LYS A 408 -1.45 -19.20 -1.33
C LYS A 408 -1.84 -18.61 0.01
N ALA A 409 -0.87 -18.03 0.66
CA ALA A 409 -1.13 -17.28 1.85
C ALA A 409 -2.04 -16.09 1.51
N GLY A 410 -3.21 -16.01 2.16
CA GLY A 410 -4.26 -15.01 1.87
C GLY A 410 -4.82 -15.05 0.45
N ASP A 411 -4.83 -16.22 -0.19
CA ASP A 411 -5.28 -16.47 -1.56
C ASP A 411 -4.49 -15.70 -2.65
N VAL A 412 -3.33 -15.11 -2.32
CA VAL A 412 -2.57 -14.26 -3.23
C VAL A 412 -1.17 -14.79 -3.54
N ILE A 413 -0.31 -15.03 -2.53
CA ILE A 413 1.09 -15.36 -2.76
C ILE A 413 1.39 -16.81 -2.43
N PRO A 414 1.99 -17.52 -3.39
CA PRO A 414 2.46 -18.87 -3.15
C PRO A 414 3.64 -18.90 -2.18
N GLU A 415 3.50 -19.63 -1.07
CA GLU A 415 4.58 -19.94 -0.13
C GLU A 415 4.75 -21.44 0.06
N ILE A 416 5.94 -21.86 0.40
CA ILE A 416 6.24 -23.23 0.79
C ILE A 416 6.07 -23.36 2.29
N LEU A 417 5.20 -24.29 2.72
CA LEU A 417 4.99 -24.59 4.14
C LEU A 417 6.05 -25.52 4.70
N GLY A 418 6.41 -26.55 3.93
CA GLY A 418 7.40 -27.56 4.33
C GLY A 418 7.42 -28.76 3.38
N PRO A 419 8.29 -29.74 3.62
CA PRO A 419 8.35 -30.96 2.84
C PRO A 419 7.31 -31.98 3.30
N VAL A 420 6.94 -32.89 2.41
CA VAL A 420 6.23 -34.12 2.72
C VAL A 420 7.29 -35.21 2.97
N TYR A 421 7.66 -35.38 4.23
CA TYR A 421 8.78 -36.28 4.62
C TYR A 421 8.64 -37.71 4.12
N ASP A 422 7.41 -38.26 4.12
CA ASP A 422 7.12 -39.62 3.70
C ASP A 422 7.37 -39.86 2.19
N LEU A 423 7.53 -38.82 1.41
CA LEU A 423 7.81 -38.88 -0.03
C LEU A 423 9.28 -38.64 -0.38
N ARG A 424 10.16 -38.52 0.61
CA ARG A 424 11.61 -38.44 0.40
C ARG A 424 12.15 -39.83 0.01
N ASP A 425 12.98 -39.85 -1.04
CA ASP A 425 13.60 -41.09 -1.56
C ASP A 425 15.13 -41.13 -1.38
N GLY A 426 15.72 -40.07 -0.77
CA GLY A 426 17.14 -39.94 -0.51
C GLY A 426 17.92 -39.31 -1.65
N THR A 427 17.27 -38.84 -2.70
CA THR A 427 17.90 -38.10 -3.81
C THR A 427 17.85 -36.58 -3.59
N GLU A 428 17.20 -36.15 -2.54
CA GLU A 428 17.05 -34.75 -2.18
C GLU A 428 18.41 -34.15 -1.77
N ARG A 429 18.61 -32.88 -2.07
CA ARG A 429 19.85 -32.17 -1.75
C ARG A 429 19.60 -30.88 -0.99
N GLU A 430 20.50 -30.58 -0.07
CA GLU A 430 20.42 -29.33 0.71
C GLU A 430 20.60 -28.11 -0.19
N PHE A 431 19.82 -27.07 0.10
CA PHE A 431 20.03 -25.75 -0.49
C PHE A 431 21.15 -25.03 0.25
N VAL A 432 22.12 -24.56 -0.52
CA VAL A 432 23.24 -23.75 -0.01
C VAL A 432 23.09 -22.35 -0.59
N MET A 433 22.96 -21.36 0.28
CA MET A 433 22.93 -19.95 -0.13
C MET A 433 24.25 -19.58 -0.81
N PRO A 434 24.24 -19.04 -2.03
CA PRO A 434 25.47 -18.66 -2.72
C PRO A 434 26.22 -17.57 -1.95
N ALA A 435 27.54 -17.60 -1.99
CA ALA A 435 28.39 -16.56 -1.40
C ALA A 435 28.40 -15.28 -2.26
N ASP A 436 28.14 -15.43 -3.56
CA ASP A 436 28.20 -14.36 -4.54
C ASP A 436 26.84 -14.18 -5.21
N CYS A 437 26.57 -12.94 -5.61
CA CYS A 437 25.35 -12.56 -6.32
C CYS A 437 25.25 -13.29 -7.66
N PRO A 438 24.15 -14.02 -7.93
CA PRO A 438 23.99 -14.77 -9.19
C PRO A 438 23.92 -13.88 -10.43
N GLU A 439 23.65 -12.58 -10.24
CA GLU A 439 23.45 -11.61 -11.33
C GLU A 439 24.74 -10.84 -11.71
N CYS A 440 25.61 -10.55 -10.73
CA CYS A 440 26.81 -9.73 -10.99
C CYS A 440 28.10 -10.29 -10.39
N GLY A 441 28.09 -11.44 -9.72
CA GLY A 441 29.26 -12.07 -9.12
C GLY A 441 29.85 -11.35 -7.90
N SER A 442 29.23 -10.26 -7.42
CA SER A 442 29.71 -9.55 -6.23
C SER A 442 29.31 -10.28 -4.95
N PRO A 443 30.09 -10.17 -3.86
CA PRO A 443 29.78 -10.88 -2.62
C PRO A 443 28.42 -10.52 -2.04
N LEU A 444 27.70 -11.53 -1.56
CA LEU A 444 26.50 -11.36 -0.74
C LEU A 444 26.90 -11.23 0.73
N ARG A 445 26.50 -10.14 1.39
CA ARG A 445 26.90 -9.85 2.78
C ARG A 445 25.71 -9.35 3.60
N PRO A 446 25.66 -9.61 4.92
CA PRO A 446 24.73 -8.91 5.80
C PRO A 446 25.12 -7.43 5.87
N MET A 447 24.15 -6.55 6.08
CA MET A 447 24.41 -5.09 6.23
C MET A 447 24.89 -4.71 7.62
N SER A 448 24.47 -5.47 8.62
CA SER A 448 24.91 -5.31 10.02
C SER A 448 25.17 -6.69 10.64
N GLU A 449 25.86 -6.69 11.76
CA GLU A 449 26.05 -7.91 12.56
C GLU A 449 24.70 -8.40 13.08
N GLY A 450 24.37 -9.66 12.78
CA GLY A 450 23.08 -10.27 13.13
C GLY A 450 21.99 -10.14 12.05
N ASP A 451 22.22 -9.43 10.96
CA ASP A 451 21.26 -9.37 9.83
C ASP A 451 21.13 -10.76 9.17
N ILE A 452 19.92 -11.26 9.11
CA ILE A 452 19.58 -12.54 8.50
C ILE A 452 19.67 -12.46 6.97
N ASP A 453 19.39 -11.30 6.42
CA ASP A 453 19.32 -11.05 5.00
C ASP A 453 20.69 -10.79 4.42
N LEU A 454 21.06 -11.60 3.42
CA LEU A 454 22.24 -11.31 2.61
C LEU A 454 21.88 -10.36 1.47
N ARG A 455 22.77 -9.42 1.19
CA ARG A 455 22.58 -8.41 0.15
C ARG A 455 23.77 -8.35 -0.79
N CYS A 456 23.48 -8.13 -2.06
CA CYS A 456 24.51 -7.83 -3.06
C CYS A 456 25.10 -6.45 -2.79
N SER A 457 26.39 -6.41 -2.53
CA SER A 457 27.13 -5.19 -2.20
C SER A 457 27.31 -4.22 -3.39
N ASN A 458 27.08 -4.66 -4.62
CA ASN A 458 27.24 -3.86 -5.83
C ASN A 458 25.97 -3.06 -6.17
N ALA A 459 25.60 -2.11 -5.32
CA ALA A 459 24.39 -1.32 -5.53
C ALA A 459 24.40 -0.53 -6.84
N ARG A 460 25.55 0.01 -7.24
CA ARG A 460 25.69 0.88 -8.41
C ARG A 460 25.56 0.12 -9.74
N TYR A 461 26.14 -1.07 -9.86
CA TYR A 461 26.32 -1.74 -11.16
C TYR A 461 25.70 -3.14 -11.25
N CYS A 462 25.03 -3.63 -10.21
CA CYS A 462 24.32 -4.90 -10.29
C CYS A 462 23.12 -4.76 -11.23
N PRO A 463 23.09 -5.50 -12.35
CA PRO A 463 22.03 -5.34 -13.36
C PRO A 463 20.63 -5.67 -12.78
N ALA A 464 20.56 -6.64 -11.87
CA ALA A 464 19.29 -6.94 -11.19
C ALA A 464 18.80 -5.76 -10.34
N GLN A 465 19.68 -5.16 -9.51
CA GLN A 465 19.28 -4.02 -8.68
C GLN A 465 18.86 -2.83 -9.54
N ILE A 466 19.58 -2.53 -10.62
CA ILE A 466 19.25 -1.44 -11.55
C ILE A 466 17.89 -1.73 -12.19
N ARG A 467 17.66 -2.93 -12.71
CA ARG A 467 16.40 -3.36 -13.30
C ARG A 467 15.23 -3.13 -12.33
N GLU A 468 15.37 -3.61 -11.09
CA GLU A 468 14.33 -3.48 -10.07
C GLU A 468 14.07 -2.02 -9.67
N ARG A 469 15.11 -1.19 -9.54
CA ARG A 469 14.96 0.23 -9.24
C ARG A 469 14.30 0.99 -10.39
N ILE A 470 14.66 0.67 -11.66
CA ILE A 470 14.01 1.26 -12.84
C ILE A 470 12.55 0.85 -12.92
N ALA A 471 12.24 -0.44 -12.76
CA ALA A 471 10.87 -0.92 -12.77
C ALA A 471 10.02 -0.27 -11.66
N PHE A 472 10.61 -0.03 -10.49
CA PHE A 472 9.97 0.67 -9.39
C PHE A 472 9.79 2.18 -9.68
N LEU A 473 10.86 2.87 -10.11
CA LEU A 473 10.83 4.29 -10.47
C LEU A 473 9.77 4.59 -11.53
N CYS A 474 9.67 3.73 -12.55
CA CYS A 474 8.71 3.90 -13.65
C CYS A 474 7.34 3.30 -13.36
N GLY A 475 7.16 2.68 -12.20
CA GLY A 475 5.89 2.11 -11.75
C GLY A 475 4.87 3.16 -11.32
N ARG A 476 3.61 2.74 -11.15
CA ARG A 476 2.46 3.59 -10.78
C ARG A 476 2.66 4.41 -9.50
N GLN A 477 3.43 3.88 -8.56
CA GLN A 477 3.70 4.55 -7.28
C GLN A 477 4.71 5.70 -7.38
N CYS A 478 5.46 5.76 -8.47
CA CYS A 478 6.45 6.79 -8.72
C CYS A 478 6.06 7.58 -9.97
N LEU A 479 6.75 7.40 -11.07
CA LEU A 479 6.56 8.22 -12.27
C LEU A 479 5.45 7.74 -13.20
N ASP A 480 4.97 6.49 -13.06
CA ASP A 480 3.94 5.88 -13.90
C ASP A 480 4.21 6.01 -15.42
N VAL A 481 5.36 5.48 -15.84
CA VAL A 481 5.80 5.54 -17.24
C VAL A 481 5.18 4.39 -18.03
N GLU A 482 4.13 4.66 -18.80
CA GLU A 482 3.52 3.63 -19.66
C GLU A 482 4.53 3.12 -20.69
N GLY A 483 4.67 1.79 -20.76
CA GLY A 483 5.62 1.11 -21.65
C GLY A 483 6.96 0.77 -21.03
N LEU A 484 7.26 1.22 -19.78
CA LEU A 484 8.48 0.90 -19.05
C LEU A 484 8.19 0.07 -17.80
N GLY A 485 7.61 -1.12 -17.98
CA GLY A 485 7.49 -2.13 -16.94
C GLY A 485 8.73 -3.02 -16.83
N TYR A 486 8.66 -4.06 -15.98
CA TYR A 486 9.75 -4.97 -15.67
C TYR A 486 10.45 -5.56 -16.91
N VAL A 487 9.70 -5.98 -17.92
CA VAL A 487 10.25 -6.58 -19.17
C VAL A 487 11.05 -5.55 -19.98
N ALA A 488 10.56 -4.33 -20.07
CA ALA A 488 11.29 -3.25 -20.74
C ALA A 488 12.53 -2.83 -19.93
N ALA A 489 12.42 -2.75 -18.60
CA ALA A 489 13.57 -2.50 -17.72
C ALA A 489 14.65 -3.59 -17.90
N THR A 490 14.26 -4.87 -18.01
CA THR A 490 15.19 -5.96 -18.32
C THR A 490 15.86 -5.76 -19.67
N ALA A 491 15.09 -5.42 -20.71
CA ALA A 491 15.64 -5.18 -22.06
C ALA A 491 16.63 -4.01 -22.10
N LEU A 492 16.42 -2.99 -21.26
CA LEU A 492 17.28 -1.82 -21.18
C LEU A 492 18.57 -2.05 -20.38
N THR A 493 18.54 -2.94 -19.38
CA THR A 493 19.65 -3.16 -18.43
C THR A 493 20.45 -4.43 -18.71
N GLN A 494 19.82 -5.43 -19.37
CA GLN A 494 20.39 -6.74 -19.68
C GLN A 494 20.01 -7.18 -21.10
N PRO A 495 20.28 -6.36 -22.13
CA PRO A 495 20.03 -6.76 -23.50
C PRO A 495 20.99 -7.89 -23.93
N LEU A 496 20.56 -8.69 -24.90
CA LEU A 496 21.43 -9.61 -25.59
C LEU A 496 22.40 -8.86 -26.53
N ALA A 497 21.88 -7.81 -27.15
CA ALA A 497 22.61 -6.82 -27.92
C ALA A 497 21.97 -5.43 -27.71
N PRO A 498 22.76 -4.37 -27.65
CA PRO A 498 24.22 -4.29 -27.67
C PRO A 498 24.89 -4.84 -26.41
N THR A 499 26.17 -5.16 -26.44
CA THR A 499 26.93 -5.68 -25.29
C THR A 499 26.96 -4.67 -24.12
N GLU A 500 27.03 -3.38 -24.44
CA GLU A 500 26.84 -2.33 -23.42
C GLU A 500 25.38 -1.92 -23.38
N PRO A 501 24.70 -2.13 -22.23
CA PRO A 501 23.30 -1.75 -22.11
C PRO A 501 23.13 -0.23 -22.17
N PRO A 502 22.03 0.29 -22.76
CA PRO A 502 21.78 1.73 -22.84
C PRO A 502 21.49 2.35 -21.48
N VAL A 503 21.05 1.55 -20.51
CA VAL A 503 20.77 1.97 -19.15
C VAL A 503 21.69 1.23 -18.19
N ARG A 504 22.62 1.98 -17.60
CA ARG A 504 23.64 1.49 -16.65
C ARG A 504 23.39 1.98 -15.23
N THR A 505 22.58 3.03 -15.10
CA THR A 505 22.07 3.60 -13.86
C THR A 505 20.70 4.22 -14.14
N GLU A 506 19.95 4.54 -13.12
CA GLU A 506 18.69 5.27 -13.24
C GLU A 506 18.86 6.64 -13.91
N GLY A 507 20.07 7.21 -13.80
CA GLY A 507 20.41 8.49 -14.43
C GLY A 507 20.27 8.51 -15.96
N ASP A 508 20.29 7.35 -16.60
CA ASP A 508 20.28 7.23 -18.07
C ASP A 508 18.85 7.30 -18.67
N ILE A 509 17.81 7.10 -17.84
CA ILE A 509 16.42 6.88 -18.31
C ILE A 509 15.89 8.08 -19.13
N PHE A 510 16.08 9.30 -18.63
CA PHE A 510 15.57 10.50 -19.31
C PHE A 510 16.43 10.97 -20.48
N GLY A 511 17.57 10.36 -20.69
CA GLY A 511 18.46 10.60 -21.83
C GLY A 511 18.31 9.58 -22.96
N LEU A 512 17.37 8.63 -22.86
CA LEU A 512 17.17 7.59 -23.87
C LEU A 512 16.71 8.18 -25.20
N THR A 513 17.33 7.72 -26.29
CA THR A 513 16.98 8.10 -27.66
C THR A 513 16.49 6.90 -28.46
N GLU A 514 15.74 7.15 -29.53
CA GLU A 514 15.29 6.10 -30.44
C GLU A 514 16.47 5.29 -30.99
N GLU A 515 17.58 5.94 -31.33
CA GLU A 515 18.78 5.30 -31.87
C GLU A 515 19.40 4.28 -30.91
N GLN A 516 19.33 4.54 -29.60
CA GLN A 516 19.80 3.62 -28.57
C GLN A 516 18.86 2.45 -28.34
N LEU A 517 17.56 2.62 -28.59
CA LEU A 517 16.53 1.61 -28.38
C LEU A 517 16.41 0.60 -29.53
N LEU A 518 16.58 1.06 -30.79
CA LEU A 518 16.38 0.23 -31.98
C LEU A 518 17.26 -1.05 -32.03
N PRO A 519 18.57 -1.03 -31.64
CA PRO A 519 19.42 -2.20 -31.73
C PRO A 519 19.19 -3.24 -30.61
N ILE A 520 18.35 -2.92 -29.61
CA ILE A 520 18.17 -3.79 -28.46
C ILE A 520 17.50 -5.10 -28.85
N LYS A 521 18.23 -6.20 -28.64
CA LYS A 521 17.74 -7.57 -28.81
C LYS A 521 17.57 -8.26 -27.47
N VAL A 522 16.56 -9.12 -27.39
CA VAL A 522 16.28 -9.97 -26.24
C VAL A 522 15.94 -11.39 -26.67
N LEU A 523 16.14 -12.36 -25.77
CA LEU A 523 15.67 -13.72 -25.97
C LEU A 523 14.16 -13.80 -25.83
N VAL A 524 13.50 -14.50 -26.75
CA VAL A 524 12.11 -14.88 -26.58
C VAL A 524 12.03 -16.01 -25.57
N ARG A 525 11.36 -15.79 -24.46
CA ARG A 525 11.15 -16.83 -23.45
C ARG A 525 9.75 -17.43 -23.58
N ASP A 526 9.66 -18.72 -23.32
CA ASP A 526 8.37 -19.38 -23.18
C ASP A 526 7.65 -18.87 -21.93
N GLN A 527 6.39 -18.48 -22.09
CA GLN A 527 5.64 -17.86 -20.98
C GLN A 527 5.29 -18.82 -19.86
N LYS A 528 5.25 -20.14 -20.15
CA LYS A 528 4.91 -21.16 -19.14
C LYS A 528 6.15 -21.64 -18.38
N THR A 529 7.23 -21.86 -19.11
CA THR A 529 8.47 -22.46 -18.55
C THR A 529 9.55 -21.43 -18.21
N GLY A 530 9.43 -20.18 -18.70
CA GLY A 530 10.46 -19.16 -18.58
C GLY A 530 11.75 -19.44 -19.35
N MET A 531 11.82 -20.62 -20.02
CA MET A 531 13.00 -21.05 -20.78
C MET A 531 13.08 -20.30 -22.12
N PRO A 532 14.28 -20.06 -22.67
CA PRO A 532 14.43 -19.54 -24.00
C PRO A 532 13.69 -20.42 -25.01
N LYS A 533 12.93 -19.80 -25.93
CA LYS A 533 12.39 -20.52 -27.08
C LYS A 533 13.48 -20.74 -28.10
N LEU A 534 13.50 -21.91 -28.68
CA LEU A 534 14.36 -22.20 -29.81
C LEU A 534 13.71 -21.70 -31.10
N ASP A 535 14.50 -21.26 -32.03
CA ASP A 535 14.07 -20.96 -33.37
C ASP A 535 13.82 -22.28 -34.14
N ASP A 536 12.66 -22.38 -34.77
CA ASP A 536 12.20 -23.63 -35.40
C ASP A 536 13.09 -24.06 -36.61
N GLU A 537 13.83 -23.12 -37.22
CA GLU A 537 14.66 -23.37 -38.38
C GLU A 537 16.12 -23.65 -38.01
N THR A 538 16.67 -22.90 -37.05
CA THR A 538 18.08 -22.97 -36.69
C THR A 538 18.35 -23.82 -35.46
N GLY A 539 17.35 -24.09 -34.62
CA GLY A 539 17.50 -24.77 -33.34
C GLY A 539 18.24 -23.94 -32.28
N GLU A 540 18.62 -22.71 -32.59
CA GLU A 540 19.26 -21.79 -31.68
C GLU A 540 18.21 -21.00 -30.84
N GLU A 541 18.65 -20.35 -29.75
CA GLU A 541 17.78 -19.52 -28.93
C GLU A 541 17.23 -18.35 -29.76
N LYS A 542 15.92 -18.17 -29.74
CA LYS A 542 15.22 -17.18 -30.58
C LYS A 542 15.43 -15.76 -30.06
N GLU A 543 16.12 -14.96 -30.84
CA GLU A 543 16.34 -13.53 -30.60
C GLU A 543 15.29 -12.66 -31.33
N VAL A 544 14.89 -11.56 -30.70
CA VAL A 544 14.06 -10.55 -31.35
C VAL A 544 14.48 -9.14 -30.97
N PHE A 545 14.27 -8.17 -31.86
CA PHE A 545 14.35 -6.76 -31.50
C PHE A 545 13.23 -6.40 -30.54
N PHE A 546 13.58 -5.77 -29.41
CA PHE A 546 12.59 -5.41 -28.39
C PHE A 546 11.80 -4.17 -28.80
N PHE A 547 12.48 -3.10 -29.18
CA PHE A 547 11.91 -1.80 -29.52
C PHE A 547 11.75 -1.57 -31.04
N ALA A 548 12.35 -2.38 -31.88
CA ALA A 548 12.26 -2.30 -33.33
C ALA A 548 11.53 -3.52 -33.91
N ASN A 549 11.02 -3.38 -35.15
CA ASN A 549 10.56 -4.50 -35.96
C ASN A 549 11.74 -5.16 -36.67
N ASN A 550 11.48 -6.25 -37.39
CA ASN A 550 12.54 -6.99 -38.12
C ASN A 550 13.19 -6.16 -39.25
N ALA A 551 12.58 -5.06 -39.70
CA ALA A 551 13.16 -4.12 -40.66
C ALA A 551 14.01 -3.01 -39.96
N GLY A 552 14.20 -3.06 -38.65
CA GLY A 552 14.93 -2.06 -37.89
C GLY A 552 14.19 -0.75 -37.61
N LEU A 553 12.90 -0.68 -37.94
CA LEU A 553 12.08 0.49 -37.69
C LEU A 553 11.44 0.44 -36.30
N ALA A 554 11.31 1.60 -35.65
CA ALA A 554 10.69 1.72 -34.33
C ALA A 554 9.28 1.10 -34.30
N LYS A 555 8.99 0.36 -33.25
CA LYS A 555 7.62 -0.08 -32.94
C LYS A 555 6.82 1.12 -32.41
N LYS A 556 5.49 1.09 -32.57
CA LYS A 556 4.61 2.14 -32.05
C LYS A 556 4.86 2.41 -30.55
N ASN A 557 5.05 1.36 -29.76
CA ASN A 557 5.29 1.48 -28.31
C ASN A 557 6.63 2.16 -27.98
N THR A 558 7.59 2.18 -28.89
CA THR A 558 8.88 2.88 -28.68
C THR A 558 8.69 4.38 -28.69
N GLY A 559 7.92 4.91 -29.63
CA GLY A 559 7.57 6.33 -29.65
C GLY A 559 6.74 6.73 -28.42
N VAL A 560 5.75 5.92 -28.05
CA VAL A 560 4.92 6.14 -26.87
C VAL A 560 5.77 6.15 -25.59
N LEU A 561 6.75 5.26 -25.46
CA LEU A 561 7.66 5.24 -24.32
C LEU A 561 8.45 6.55 -24.22
N LEU A 562 9.07 7.02 -25.31
CA LEU A 562 9.86 8.26 -25.33
C LEU A 562 8.98 9.47 -25.01
N GLU A 563 7.77 9.55 -25.58
CA GLU A 563 6.80 10.60 -25.26
C GLU A 563 6.40 10.60 -23.78
N ASN A 564 6.21 9.41 -23.18
CA ASN A 564 5.85 9.31 -21.78
C ASN A 564 7.02 9.67 -20.85
N LEU A 565 8.26 9.32 -21.20
CA LEU A 565 9.44 9.77 -20.47
C LEU A 565 9.57 11.32 -20.47
N GLU A 566 9.19 11.99 -21.55
CA GLU A 566 9.13 13.45 -21.56
C GLU A 566 8.04 13.99 -20.64
N LYS A 567 6.84 13.44 -20.70
CA LYS A 567 5.69 13.90 -19.91
C LYS A 567 5.89 13.78 -18.40
N VAL A 568 6.66 12.79 -17.95
CA VAL A 568 6.83 12.54 -16.50
C VAL A 568 7.93 13.38 -15.87
N LYS A 569 8.67 14.17 -16.64
CA LYS A 569 9.70 15.06 -16.11
C LYS A 569 9.15 16.17 -15.20
N ASP A 570 7.88 16.53 -15.39
CA ASP A 570 7.16 17.53 -14.62
C ASP A 570 6.26 16.93 -13.52
N ARG A 571 6.48 15.66 -13.15
CA ARG A 571 5.72 15.02 -12.07
C ARG A 571 6.03 15.67 -10.71
N PRO A 572 5.09 15.61 -9.73
CA PRO A 572 5.30 16.11 -8.38
C PRO A 572 6.59 15.57 -7.73
N LEU A 573 7.28 16.41 -6.98
CA LEU A 573 8.57 16.11 -6.35
C LEU A 573 8.55 14.81 -5.51
N TRP A 574 7.47 14.58 -4.76
CA TRP A 574 7.35 13.38 -3.92
C TRP A 574 7.47 12.08 -4.71
N ARG A 575 7.05 12.04 -5.98
CA ARG A 575 7.15 10.87 -6.83
C ARG A 575 8.59 10.52 -7.19
N PHE A 576 9.41 11.53 -7.41
CA PHE A 576 10.86 11.36 -7.60
C PHE A 576 11.52 10.91 -6.30
N LEU A 577 11.23 11.55 -5.18
CA LEU A 577 11.76 11.15 -3.87
C LEU A 577 11.45 9.69 -3.53
N ASN A 578 10.22 9.25 -3.75
CA ASN A 578 9.84 7.84 -3.60
C ASN A 578 10.60 6.94 -4.57
N GLY A 579 10.75 7.38 -5.83
CA GLY A 579 11.44 6.64 -6.90
C GLY A 579 12.94 6.47 -6.70
N LEU A 580 13.60 7.35 -5.94
CA LEU A 580 15.01 7.26 -5.60
C LEU A 580 15.37 6.05 -4.74
N SER A 581 14.39 5.34 -4.23
CA SER A 581 14.58 4.14 -3.39
C SER A 581 15.49 4.39 -2.18
N ILE A 582 15.42 5.59 -1.59
CA ILE A 582 16.11 5.94 -0.35
C ILE A 582 15.54 5.04 0.75
N ARG A 583 16.42 4.41 1.52
CA ARG A 583 15.99 3.50 2.59
C ARG A 583 15.07 4.23 3.57
N HIS A 584 13.96 3.60 3.97
CA HIS A 584 12.92 4.16 4.84
C HIS A 584 12.12 5.34 4.27
N VAL A 585 12.40 5.81 3.06
CA VAL A 585 11.59 6.83 2.38
C VAL A 585 10.59 6.15 1.46
N GLY A 586 9.37 5.96 1.98
CA GLY A 586 8.21 5.51 1.20
C GLY A 586 7.36 6.71 0.74
N PRO A 587 6.18 6.45 0.12
CA PRO A 587 5.31 7.52 -0.40
C PRO A 587 4.94 8.59 0.62
N VAL A 588 4.65 8.20 1.86
CA VAL A 588 4.25 9.12 2.94
C VAL A 588 5.40 10.04 3.33
N ALA A 589 6.59 9.46 3.57
CA ALA A 589 7.78 10.25 3.90
C ALA A 589 8.19 11.16 2.72
N ALA A 590 8.11 10.66 1.49
CA ALA A 590 8.38 11.43 0.29
C ALA A 590 7.43 12.63 0.15
N GLN A 591 6.12 12.42 0.40
CA GLN A 591 5.13 13.50 0.39
C GLN A 591 5.35 14.52 1.51
N ALA A 592 5.70 14.07 2.72
CA ALA A 592 6.00 14.95 3.84
C ALA A 592 7.23 15.85 3.52
N LEU A 593 8.32 15.25 3.01
CA LEU A 593 9.51 15.99 2.59
C LEU A 593 9.22 16.95 1.44
N ALA A 594 8.46 16.51 0.42
CA ALA A 594 8.12 17.36 -0.73
C ALA A 594 7.22 18.52 -0.32
N ARG A 595 6.29 18.33 0.59
CA ARG A 595 5.41 19.38 1.12
C ARG A 595 6.18 20.45 1.89
N GLU A 596 7.12 20.02 2.76
CA GLU A 596 7.89 20.90 3.61
C GLU A 596 8.94 21.68 2.81
N PHE A 597 9.76 20.97 2.04
CA PHE A 597 10.91 21.59 1.38
C PHE A 597 10.61 22.11 -0.03
N ARG A 598 9.59 21.55 -0.70
CA ARG A 598 9.09 21.92 -2.05
C ARG A 598 10.11 21.86 -3.19
N ASP A 599 11.37 21.60 -2.88
CA ASP A 599 12.47 21.53 -3.82
C ASP A 599 13.46 20.46 -3.35
N LEU A 600 13.96 19.65 -4.28
CA LEU A 600 14.87 18.55 -3.97
C LEU A 600 16.20 19.02 -3.37
N ASP A 601 16.71 20.15 -3.85
CA ASP A 601 17.98 20.69 -3.35
C ASP A 601 17.84 21.15 -1.90
N ARG A 602 16.67 21.68 -1.53
CA ARG A 602 16.38 22.04 -0.13
C ARG A 602 16.28 20.80 0.75
N VAL A 603 15.69 19.69 0.26
CA VAL A 603 15.65 18.41 1.01
C VAL A 603 17.07 17.95 1.33
N PHE A 604 17.98 17.96 0.36
CA PHE A 604 19.34 17.47 0.58
C PHE A 604 20.26 18.48 1.26
N ALA A 605 19.96 19.79 1.19
CA ALA A 605 20.69 20.83 1.91
C ALA A 605 20.36 20.85 3.41
N ALA A 606 19.10 20.52 3.78
CA ALA A 606 18.66 20.47 5.17
C ALA A 606 19.54 19.53 6.01
N ASP A 607 19.79 19.88 7.26
CA ASP A 607 20.52 19.02 8.19
C ASP A 607 19.62 17.88 8.76
N GLU A 608 20.21 16.92 9.49
CA GLU A 608 19.44 15.78 10.07
C GLU A 608 18.37 16.25 11.06
N ALA A 609 18.60 17.35 11.78
CA ALA A 609 17.64 17.87 12.74
C ALA A 609 16.46 18.56 12.04
N GLU A 610 16.71 19.30 10.99
CA GLU A 610 15.69 19.94 10.16
C GLU A 610 14.82 18.87 9.46
N LEU A 611 15.45 17.85 8.87
CA LEU A 611 14.71 16.72 8.28
C LEU A 611 13.87 15.98 9.32
N ALA A 612 14.44 15.69 10.50
CA ALA A 612 13.73 14.99 11.57
C ALA A 612 12.62 15.83 12.25
N ALA A 613 12.60 17.14 12.02
CA ALA A 613 11.54 18.04 12.50
C ALA A 613 10.26 17.96 11.63
N VAL A 614 10.36 17.44 10.41
CA VAL A 614 9.21 17.23 9.52
C VAL A 614 8.30 16.17 10.11
N GLU A 615 6.98 16.44 10.14
CA GLU A 615 5.99 15.47 10.65
C GLU A 615 6.06 14.16 9.84
N GLY A 616 6.21 13.03 10.54
CA GLY A 616 6.36 11.70 9.94
C GLY A 616 7.80 11.34 9.54
N ILE A 617 8.78 12.23 9.73
CA ILE A 617 10.20 11.97 9.48
C ILE A 617 10.94 11.83 10.80
N GLY A 618 11.38 10.63 11.12
CA GLY A 618 12.20 10.38 12.30
C GLY A 618 13.70 10.50 12.00
N PRO A 619 14.55 10.44 13.06
CA PRO A 619 16.02 10.52 12.91
C PRO A 619 16.59 9.45 11.97
N THR A 620 15.99 8.25 11.92
CA THR A 620 16.41 7.16 11.04
C THR A 620 16.21 7.51 9.57
N ILE A 621 15.05 8.11 9.22
CA ILE A 621 14.76 8.55 7.84
C ILE A 621 15.67 9.73 7.48
N ALA A 622 15.82 10.71 8.38
CA ALA A 622 16.67 11.88 8.18
C ALA A 622 18.12 11.45 7.86
N ARG A 623 18.67 10.53 8.66
CA ARG A 623 19.99 9.96 8.41
C ARG A 623 20.07 9.22 7.08
N ALA A 624 19.10 8.38 6.76
CA ALA A 624 19.08 7.65 5.48
C ALA A 624 19.05 8.59 4.26
N VAL A 625 18.35 9.72 4.33
CA VAL A 625 18.36 10.75 3.30
C VAL A 625 19.76 11.36 3.13
N LYS A 626 20.44 11.69 4.24
CA LYS A 626 21.79 12.25 4.20
C LYS A 626 22.83 11.25 3.71
N GLU A 627 22.78 9.99 4.19
CA GLU A 627 23.65 8.90 3.75
C GLU A 627 23.48 8.63 2.25
N TRP A 628 22.24 8.60 1.75
CA TRP A 628 21.96 8.40 0.34
C TRP A 628 22.60 9.52 -0.52
N TYR A 629 22.42 10.77 -0.13
CA TYR A 629 22.97 11.91 -0.87
C TYR A 629 24.49 12.02 -0.74
N ALA A 630 25.12 11.44 0.30
CA ALA A 630 26.57 11.41 0.47
C ALA A 630 27.28 10.60 -0.63
N GLU A 631 26.60 9.63 -1.22
CA GLU A 631 27.14 8.80 -2.30
C GLU A 631 27.27 9.57 -3.62
N ASP A 632 28.47 9.59 -4.20
CA ASP A 632 28.77 10.34 -5.43
C ASP A 632 27.88 9.93 -6.61
N TRP A 633 27.66 8.62 -6.77
CA TRP A 633 26.88 8.11 -7.89
C TRP A 633 25.37 8.44 -7.79
N HIS A 634 24.84 8.66 -6.60
CA HIS A 634 23.48 9.14 -6.42
C HIS A 634 23.35 10.60 -6.88
N ARG A 635 24.35 11.45 -6.56
CA ARG A 635 24.39 12.83 -7.07
C ARG A 635 24.51 12.88 -8.59
N GLU A 636 25.33 11.98 -9.17
CA GLU A 636 25.44 11.86 -10.64
C GLU A 636 24.08 11.54 -11.30
N ILE A 637 23.23 10.68 -10.67
CA ILE A 637 21.88 10.41 -11.16
C ILE A 637 21.05 11.68 -11.22
N LEU A 638 21.03 12.45 -10.13
CA LEU A 638 20.26 13.70 -10.06
C LEU A 638 20.75 14.75 -11.06
N GLU A 639 22.07 14.87 -11.23
CA GLU A 639 22.67 15.77 -12.20
C GLU A 639 22.26 15.41 -13.65
N ARG A 640 22.27 14.12 -13.98
CA ARG A 640 21.83 13.64 -15.30
C ARG A 640 20.34 13.91 -15.52
N TRP A 641 19.50 13.70 -14.51
CA TRP A 641 18.08 13.99 -14.61
C TRP A 641 17.82 15.49 -14.80
N ARG A 642 18.56 16.37 -14.08
CA ARG A 642 18.50 17.83 -14.30
C ARG A 642 18.93 18.21 -15.71
N ALA A 643 20.04 17.66 -16.18
CA ALA A 643 20.53 17.90 -17.53
C ALA A 643 19.52 17.44 -18.62
N ALA A 644 18.72 16.41 -18.31
CA ALA A 644 17.63 15.94 -19.16
C ALA A 644 16.33 16.76 -19.02
N GLY A 645 16.27 17.78 -18.14
CA GLY A 645 15.14 18.69 -17.99
C GLY A 645 14.11 18.27 -16.96
N VAL A 646 14.45 17.36 -16.01
CA VAL A 646 13.55 17.01 -14.91
C VAL A 646 13.39 18.18 -13.94
N ALA A 647 12.16 18.54 -13.64
CA ALA A 647 11.83 19.58 -12.67
C ALA A 647 11.63 18.95 -11.28
N PHE A 648 12.56 19.25 -10.36
CA PHE A 648 12.50 18.73 -8.98
C PHE A 648 11.80 19.69 -8.02
N VAL A 649 10.66 20.22 -8.44
CA VAL A 649 9.88 21.20 -7.67
C VAL A 649 8.47 20.66 -7.48
N GLU A 650 7.92 20.77 -6.26
CA GLU A 650 6.54 20.42 -6.00
C GLU A 650 5.61 21.43 -6.70
N GLN A 651 4.79 20.95 -7.64
CA GLN A 651 3.84 21.75 -8.38
C GLN A 651 2.55 21.90 -7.58
N GLY A 652 1.98 23.12 -7.58
CA GLY A 652 0.64 23.35 -7.08
C GLY A 652 0.50 23.28 -5.56
N GLY A 653 1.00 24.26 -4.91
CA GLY A 653 0.62 24.73 -3.58
C GLY A 653 0.80 26.23 -3.64
N GLU A 654 -0.20 26.98 -3.24
CA GLU A 654 -0.02 28.39 -2.92
C GLU A 654 1.26 28.49 -2.09
N GLU A 655 2.11 29.49 -2.40
CA GLU A 655 3.15 29.89 -1.43
C GLU A 655 2.51 29.90 -0.05
N PRO A 656 3.19 29.45 1.02
CA PRO A 656 2.61 29.44 2.33
C PRO A 656 2.06 30.86 2.56
N GLY A 657 0.77 31.01 2.35
CA GLY A 657 0.03 32.21 2.70
C GLY A 657 0.36 32.51 4.15
N GLU A 658 0.28 33.77 4.55
CA GLU A 658 0.46 34.17 5.95
C GLU A 658 -0.04 33.05 6.86
N ARG A 659 0.86 32.49 7.67
CA ARG A 659 0.50 31.46 8.66
C ARG A 659 0.01 32.14 9.94
N PRO A 660 -1.20 32.72 9.96
CA PRO A 660 -1.68 33.58 11.05
C PRO A 660 -1.84 32.83 12.36
N LEU A 661 -1.77 31.50 12.33
CA LEU A 661 -1.94 30.63 13.50
C LEU A 661 -0.64 29.88 13.86
N GLU A 662 0.50 30.31 13.33
CA GLU A 662 1.80 29.68 13.64
C GLU A 662 2.12 29.83 15.13
N GLY A 663 2.63 28.73 15.74
CA GLY A 663 2.93 28.69 17.17
C GLY A 663 1.72 28.40 18.08
N LEU A 664 0.50 28.39 17.56
CA LEU A 664 -0.69 28.09 18.34
C LEU A 664 -0.95 26.58 18.46
N THR A 665 -1.31 26.13 19.63
CA THR A 665 -1.80 24.77 19.90
C THR A 665 -3.31 24.81 20.10
N VAL A 666 -4.06 24.12 19.24
CA VAL A 666 -5.53 24.09 19.25
C VAL A 666 -6.03 22.66 19.45
N VAL A 667 -7.10 22.49 20.22
CA VAL A 667 -7.81 21.22 20.37
C VAL A 667 -9.21 21.37 19.80
N VAL A 668 -9.64 20.45 18.97
CA VAL A 668 -11.02 20.39 18.43
C VAL A 668 -11.76 19.24 19.09
N THR A 669 -12.99 19.52 19.59
CA THR A 669 -13.84 18.51 20.23
C THR A 669 -15.33 18.79 19.92
N GLY A 670 -16.16 17.76 19.88
CA GLY A 670 -17.55 17.86 19.47
C GLY A 670 -17.72 17.85 17.95
N THR A 671 -18.95 18.05 17.50
CA THR A 671 -19.34 18.14 16.08
C THR A 671 -19.55 19.61 15.71
N LEU A 672 -18.76 20.13 14.79
CA LEU A 672 -18.81 21.50 14.33
C LEU A 672 -19.83 21.65 13.20
N ALA A 673 -20.59 22.75 13.21
CA ALA A 673 -21.46 23.11 12.10
C ALA A 673 -20.62 23.62 10.93
N GLY A 674 -20.67 22.93 9.81
CA GLY A 674 -19.94 23.32 8.58
C GLY A 674 -18.52 22.72 8.42
N HIS A 675 -17.98 22.02 9.42
CA HIS A 675 -16.70 21.34 9.31
C HIS A 675 -16.77 19.93 9.88
N THR A 676 -16.27 18.96 9.14
CA THR A 676 -15.90 17.67 9.74
C THR A 676 -14.73 17.87 10.70
N ARG A 677 -14.54 16.98 11.65
CA ARG A 677 -13.44 17.06 12.63
C ARG A 677 -12.07 17.12 11.95
N ASP A 678 -11.91 16.38 10.87
CA ASP A 678 -10.68 16.37 10.08
C ASP A 678 -10.58 17.62 9.20
N GLY A 679 -11.67 18.11 8.63
CA GLY A 679 -11.69 19.36 7.91
C GLY A 679 -11.36 20.57 8.80
N ALA A 680 -11.83 20.59 10.05
CA ALA A 680 -11.44 21.61 11.03
C ALA A 680 -9.95 21.53 11.40
N LYS A 681 -9.42 20.30 11.56
CA LYS A 681 -8.00 20.06 11.79
C LYS A 681 -7.17 20.54 10.60
N GLU A 682 -7.57 20.20 9.39
CA GLU A 682 -6.92 20.62 8.16
C GLU A 682 -6.91 22.14 7.98
N ALA A 683 -8.06 22.80 8.23
CA ALA A 683 -8.19 24.25 8.16
C ALA A 683 -7.27 24.98 9.15
N LEU A 684 -7.07 24.42 10.34
CA LEU A 684 -6.14 24.95 11.35
C LEU A 684 -4.68 24.71 10.96
N THR A 685 -4.38 23.48 10.52
CA THR A 685 -3.00 23.08 10.18
C THR A 685 -2.49 23.81 8.94
N SER A 686 -3.31 24.01 7.92
CA SER A 686 -2.95 24.80 6.72
C SER A 686 -2.61 26.27 7.04
N ARG A 687 -3.11 26.80 8.16
CA ARG A 687 -2.82 28.15 8.66
C ARG A 687 -1.70 28.19 9.69
N GLY A 688 -1.00 27.06 9.93
CA GLY A 688 0.16 26.98 10.80
C GLY A 688 -0.14 26.55 12.25
N ALA A 689 -1.39 26.29 12.65
CA ALA A 689 -1.71 25.85 14.01
C ALA A 689 -1.33 24.36 14.24
N LYS A 690 -0.86 24.06 15.45
CA LYS A 690 -0.66 22.70 15.91
C LYS A 690 -1.95 22.16 16.52
N VAL A 691 -2.60 21.18 15.85
CA VAL A 691 -3.81 20.55 16.38
C VAL A 691 -3.45 19.32 17.20
N THR A 692 -3.88 19.28 18.48
CA THR A 692 -3.57 18.17 19.39
C THR A 692 -4.82 17.42 19.83
N GLY A 693 -4.67 16.12 20.08
CA GLY A 693 -5.76 15.24 20.52
C GLY A 693 -6.15 15.38 22.00
N SER A 694 -5.32 16.05 22.83
CA SER A 694 -5.54 16.18 24.28
C SER A 694 -5.39 17.61 24.75
N VAL A 695 -6.22 18.00 25.73
CA VAL A 695 -6.19 19.33 26.36
C VAL A 695 -5.13 19.37 27.46
N SER A 696 -4.25 20.37 27.41
CA SER A 696 -3.19 20.62 28.41
C SER A 696 -3.04 22.11 28.69
N LYS A 697 -2.23 22.49 29.69
CA LYS A 697 -1.93 23.91 29.99
C LYS A 697 -1.24 24.66 28.83
N LYS A 698 -0.70 23.91 27.83
CA LYS A 698 -0.07 24.47 26.64
C LYS A 698 -1.07 24.67 25.48
N THR A 699 -2.33 24.33 25.66
CA THR A 699 -3.38 24.53 24.67
C THR A 699 -3.80 26.00 24.66
N HIS A 700 -3.74 26.65 23.50
CA HIS A 700 -4.08 28.07 23.37
C HIS A 700 -5.57 28.29 23.14
N PHE A 701 -6.22 27.39 22.40
CA PHE A 701 -7.65 27.41 22.15
C PHE A 701 -8.22 25.99 22.16
N VAL A 702 -9.47 25.87 22.64
CA VAL A 702 -10.25 24.65 22.50
C VAL A 702 -11.52 24.98 21.70
N VAL A 703 -11.60 24.43 20.49
CA VAL A 703 -12.77 24.59 19.61
C VAL A 703 -13.78 23.50 19.96
N VAL A 704 -15.00 23.93 20.23
CA VAL A 704 -16.06 23.09 20.80
C VAL A 704 -17.32 23.19 19.94
N GLY A 705 -17.69 22.07 19.32
CA GLY A 705 -18.97 21.88 18.66
C GLY A 705 -19.98 21.15 19.54
N ASP A 706 -21.07 20.65 18.95
CA ASP A 706 -22.09 19.89 19.66
C ASP A 706 -21.54 18.61 20.29
N ASN A 707 -22.03 18.25 21.48
CA ASN A 707 -21.59 17.06 22.25
C ASN A 707 -20.09 16.95 22.51
N PRO A 708 -19.47 17.92 23.18
CA PRO A 708 -18.02 18.10 23.23
C PRO A 708 -17.23 17.06 24.09
N GLY A 709 -17.89 16.32 24.97
CA GLY A 709 -17.28 15.29 25.83
C GLY A 709 -16.25 15.83 26.84
N SER A 710 -15.47 14.93 27.47
CA SER A 710 -14.55 15.21 28.58
C SER A 710 -13.43 16.22 28.27
N LYS A 711 -13.16 16.52 27.01
CA LYS A 711 -12.15 17.53 26.64
C LYS A 711 -12.61 18.95 26.93
N TYR A 712 -13.91 19.22 26.77
CA TYR A 712 -14.51 20.49 27.15
C TYR A 712 -14.40 20.71 28.65
N ASP A 713 -14.79 19.71 29.46
CA ASP A 713 -14.73 19.80 30.91
C ASP A 713 -13.31 20.09 31.38
N LYS A 714 -12.31 19.44 30.76
CA LYS A 714 -10.91 19.67 31.05
C LYS A 714 -10.44 21.07 30.63
N ALA A 715 -10.95 21.60 29.52
CA ALA A 715 -10.62 22.95 29.08
C ALA A 715 -11.16 24.00 30.08
N VAL A 716 -12.40 23.85 30.52
CA VAL A 716 -13.04 24.71 31.54
C VAL A 716 -12.28 24.60 32.87
N GLN A 717 -11.90 23.37 33.30
CA GLN A 717 -11.15 23.17 34.53
C GLN A 717 -9.75 23.84 34.50
N LEU A 718 -9.14 23.92 33.34
CA LEU A 718 -7.81 24.53 33.12
C LEU A 718 -7.92 26.05 32.82
N GLY A 719 -9.13 26.60 32.69
CA GLY A 719 -9.37 28.03 32.39
C GLY A 719 -8.89 28.42 30.99
N LEU A 720 -8.94 27.50 30.01
CA LEU A 720 -8.47 27.72 28.65
C LEU A 720 -9.53 28.42 27.80
N PRO A 721 -9.15 29.26 26.80
CA PRO A 721 -10.08 29.87 25.85
C PRO A 721 -10.83 28.82 25.06
N VAL A 722 -12.17 28.85 25.14
CA VAL A 722 -13.08 27.95 24.46
C VAL A 722 -13.83 28.70 23.36
N LEU A 723 -13.69 28.23 22.12
CA LEU A 723 -14.37 28.79 20.95
C LEU A 723 -15.50 27.86 20.51
N ASP A 724 -16.63 28.45 20.23
CA ASP A 724 -17.74 27.81 19.51
C ASP A 724 -17.52 27.87 17.99
N ASP A 725 -18.49 27.42 17.18
CA ASP A 725 -18.42 27.47 15.73
C ASP A 725 -18.16 28.88 15.18
N ALA A 726 -18.77 29.89 15.78
CA ALA A 726 -18.60 31.29 15.37
C ALA A 726 -17.21 31.80 15.73
N GLY A 727 -16.72 31.50 16.92
CA GLY A 727 -15.35 31.80 17.36
C GLY A 727 -14.30 31.06 16.57
N PHE A 728 -14.60 29.84 16.13
CA PHE A 728 -13.74 29.06 15.23
C PHE A 728 -13.59 29.72 13.86
N ALA A 729 -14.69 30.20 13.26
CA ALA A 729 -14.63 30.95 12.01
C ALA A 729 -13.76 32.22 12.15
N VAL A 730 -13.93 32.96 13.27
CA VAL A 730 -13.08 34.14 13.55
C VAL A 730 -11.61 33.76 13.68
N LEU A 731 -11.29 32.64 14.34
CA LEU A 731 -9.91 32.16 14.47
C LEU A 731 -9.30 31.85 13.10
N LEU A 732 -10.04 31.20 12.20
CA LEU A 732 -9.57 30.85 10.86
C LEU A 732 -9.38 32.06 9.95
N ASP A 733 -10.28 33.06 10.03
CA ASP A 733 -10.30 34.16 9.07
C ASP A 733 -9.53 35.40 9.56
N GLN A 734 -9.46 35.62 10.89
CA GLN A 734 -8.90 36.85 11.46
C GLN A 734 -7.77 36.61 12.47
N GLY A 735 -7.44 35.33 12.76
CA GLY A 735 -6.34 34.96 13.62
C GLY A 735 -6.60 34.96 15.13
N ALA A 736 -5.54 34.73 15.91
CA ALA A 736 -5.61 34.47 17.35
C ALA A 736 -6.12 35.64 18.17
N ASP A 737 -5.69 36.86 17.88
CA ASP A 737 -6.06 38.05 18.65
C ASP A 737 -7.54 38.40 18.47
N ALA A 738 -8.04 38.23 17.24
CA ALA A 738 -9.46 38.42 16.97
C ALA A 738 -10.33 37.37 17.67
N ALA A 739 -9.85 36.10 17.70
CA ALA A 739 -10.53 35.02 18.42
C ALA A 739 -10.52 35.26 19.96
N ARG A 740 -9.44 35.81 20.51
CA ARG A 740 -9.42 36.23 21.93
C ARG A 740 -10.36 37.41 22.21
N ALA A 741 -10.36 38.40 21.33
CA ALA A 741 -11.29 39.53 21.43
C ALA A 741 -12.77 39.09 21.34
N HIS A 742 -13.09 38.10 20.51
CA HIS A 742 -14.41 37.48 20.43
C HIS A 742 -14.85 36.85 21.77
N LEU A 743 -13.91 36.34 22.55
CA LEU A 743 -14.13 35.81 23.90
C LEU A 743 -14.06 36.89 25.00
N GLY A 744 -13.83 38.17 24.66
CA GLY A 744 -13.65 39.25 25.62
C GLY A 744 -12.32 39.16 26.40
N LEU A 745 -11.31 38.49 25.85
CA LEU A 745 -9.98 38.33 26.44
C LEU A 745 -9.00 39.35 25.83
N GLU A 746 -8.03 39.81 26.62
CA GLU A 746 -6.98 40.67 26.10
C GLU A 746 -6.09 39.91 25.05
N PRO A 747 -5.47 40.65 24.10
CA PRO A 747 -4.49 40.07 23.17
C PRO A 747 -3.39 39.31 23.93
N ALA A 748 -2.83 38.26 23.31
CA ALA A 748 -1.72 37.52 23.93
C ALA A 748 -0.52 38.47 24.05
N ALA A 749 0.08 38.60 25.25
CA ALA A 749 1.32 39.34 25.42
C ALA A 749 2.38 38.78 24.46
N GLU A 750 3.05 39.63 23.68
CA GLU A 750 4.16 39.23 22.83
C GLU A 750 5.19 38.46 23.70
N PRO A 751 5.77 37.36 23.22
CA PRO A 751 6.86 36.70 23.92
C PRO A 751 8.01 37.68 24.05
N VAL A 752 8.32 38.09 25.27
CA VAL A 752 9.52 38.87 25.57
C VAL A 752 10.70 37.99 25.15
N GLU A 753 11.45 38.43 24.12
CA GLU A 753 12.74 37.85 23.78
C GLU A 753 13.55 37.75 25.08
N ALA A 754 13.85 36.55 25.53
CA ALA A 754 14.72 36.30 26.67
C ALA A 754 16.11 36.84 26.31
N ALA A 755 16.45 38.00 26.85
CA ALA A 755 17.77 38.57 26.79
C ALA A 755 18.78 37.51 27.28
N ALA A 756 19.77 37.23 26.45
CA ALA A 756 20.86 36.34 26.74
C ALA A 756 21.52 36.76 28.06
N GLU A 757 21.41 35.94 29.08
CA GLU A 757 22.25 36.07 30.30
C GLU A 757 23.74 35.92 29.91
N PRO A 758 24.61 36.79 30.43
CA PRO A 758 26.04 36.66 30.18
C PRO A 758 26.60 35.43 30.83
N ALA A 759 27.39 34.68 30.09
CA ALA A 759 28.08 33.47 30.54
C ALA A 759 28.77 33.65 31.90
N ALA A 760 28.32 32.88 32.88
CA ALA A 760 28.97 32.77 34.17
C ALA A 760 30.34 32.09 33.99
N VAL A 761 31.38 32.78 34.40
CA VAL A 761 32.77 32.32 34.47
C VAL A 761 32.81 31.13 35.45
N ALA A 762 33.29 29.99 34.97
CA ALA A 762 33.55 28.81 35.80
C ALA A 762 34.73 29.10 36.77
N PRO A 763 34.64 28.67 38.03
CA PRO A 763 35.78 28.79 38.96
C PRO A 763 36.86 27.74 38.64
N GLU A 764 38.10 28.22 38.61
CA GLU A 764 39.33 27.43 38.51
C GLU A 764 39.41 26.40 39.66
N THR A 765 39.65 25.15 39.32
CA THR A 765 40.04 24.11 40.27
C THR A 765 41.56 24.13 40.46
N PRO A 766 42.07 24.02 41.72
CA PRO A 766 43.49 24.07 41.99
C PRO A 766 44.21 22.78 41.61
N GLU A 767 45.38 22.95 41.05
CA GLU A 767 46.40 21.92 40.82
C GLU A 767 46.80 21.20 42.11
N THR A 768 46.92 19.89 42.04
CA THR A 768 47.66 19.08 43.03
C THR A 768 48.75 18.30 42.29
N PRO A 769 49.94 18.14 42.92
CA PRO A 769 51.22 17.92 42.23
C PRO A 769 51.52 16.45 41.94
N GLU A 770 52.37 16.29 40.93
CA GLU A 770 53.10 15.08 40.54
C GLU A 770 53.69 14.29 41.72
N LYS A 771 53.57 12.98 41.69
CA LYS A 771 54.54 12.05 42.24
C LYS A 771 54.95 11.01 41.20
N ALA A 772 56.22 11.07 40.88
CA ALA A 772 56.99 10.09 40.15
C ALA A 772 57.15 8.76 40.94
N GLY A 773 57.39 7.71 40.19
CA GLY A 773 57.93 6.44 40.71
C GLY A 773 57.51 5.25 39.81
N GLU A 774 58.37 4.88 38.88
CA GLU A 774 59.07 3.59 38.73
C GLU A 774 58.16 2.33 38.88
N GLY A 775 58.05 1.40 38.00
CA GLY A 775 59.06 0.64 37.33
C GLY A 775 58.56 -0.78 37.06
N GLN A 776 59.03 -1.37 36.02
CA GLN A 776 59.18 -2.83 35.74
C GLN A 776 57.96 -3.63 35.26
N GLU A 777 57.96 -4.00 33.95
CA GLU A 777 58.28 -5.34 33.39
C GLU A 777 57.67 -6.54 34.13
N GLU A 778 56.87 -7.31 33.40
CA GLU A 778 57.17 -8.68 33.04
C GLU A 778 56.11 -9.31 32.11
N GLN A 779 56.65 -9.96 31.11
CA GLN A 779 56.16 -10.86 30.12
C GLN A 779 55.37 -12.07 30.64
N VAL A 780 54.77 -12.73 29.62
CA VAL A 780 54.51 -14.19 29.44
C VAL A 780 53.10 -14.66 29.84
N SER A 781 52.29 -14.92 28.93
CA SER A 781 51.93 -16.15 28.18
C SER A 781 50.67 -15.93 27.35
#